data_3746cfbe9a249a9941ef37e7dcac2fd7
#
_entry.id   3746cfbe9a249a9941ef37e7dcac2fd7
#
_cell.length_a   1.000
_cell.length_b   1.000
_cell.length_c   1.000
_cell.angle_alpha   90.00
_cell.angle_beta   90.00
_cell.angle_gamma   90.00
#
_symmetry.space_group_name_H-M   'P 1'
#
loop_
_entity.id
_entity.type
_entity.pdbx_description
1 polymer ?
#
loop_
_entity_poly.entity_id
_entity_poly.type
_entity_poly.pdbx_seq_one_letter_code
_entity_poly.pdbx_strand_id
1 'polypeptide(L)'
;MAANTSSEIKIENALYAVHCTPDTGIFQILSKAGNLAFIQEGKWTLAKATASVVSINHPVYGAGKSILLTGQESTASITLFDSSPFVFFGGNSLNTTAQEMIINEYAPHQLSIQINEPVSAIRVLGTAGLKKPEENPGSYTFLAVGSVEHRNGIVAGWLTQDRGNGVIFSERKEDAVLLRPQIDYGRLVIPAKSEAKHETLVVGYFDDVRDGLEKYADHIAAHYAITLPRIPSGYCTWYSNPHGGANDEKHLPELAAFVQKTLKPFGLDFIQIDDQWQGRSRDRGELDRRGRTDDYLGKPKDEQNKKWWWGPHADFTQHDPEGPYPSGMTSAAQNLSTLGFIPGLWLMPFAWDPLCDTLIDHQDYFLKRADGGLYYAKWAGWCLDITNPAAHEFLQKSIQRITKEWGFNYLKLDGLWNGTGANLLYVNDGYVKDDLGEAVAYDRTKTPIERYREGLKLVRLAAGTDVFILGCNVSQNMRTLGGSFGLLDAMRIGPDNGPDMNSLKAGPWHGSNRYFLHGRVWYNDPDPVYLRASMPLEHSLLLCSWVALSGQLTVMSDWLPDLPEERLDIAKRILPNHGLKARPVDLFEHDLPQVWILTDTQSGVRRDVLGFYNWDEKQDTTITYTAEKLGLPDAPRYAAFDFWEKKSLGVFEKELSVSLPKGSCRVIAVRPLLDHPFVLSTNRHITQGIVDITSENWDSAANTLSGSSKIVEGDPYELRIIVPAGWSADTIKSETPDCSAAMTQTDTELRAVLRSPTSAEVRWDITFKRT
;
A
#
# COMPACT_ATOMS: atom_id res chain seq x y z
N MET A 1 -24.80 -55.02 -13.05
CA MET A 1 -23.97 -54.03 -12.35
C MET A 1 -24.32 -52.68 -12.94
N ALA A 2 -25.17 -51.93 -12.28
CA ALA A 2 -25.50 -50.58 -12.70
C ALA A 2 -24.29 -49.69 -12.34
N ALA A 3 -23.71 -49.01 -13.33
CA ALA A 3 -22.74 -47.96 -13.10
C ALA A 3 -23.44 -46.85 -12.30
N ASN A 4 -23.04 -46.68 -11.05
CA ASN A 4 -23.38 -45.49 -10.28
C ASN A 4 -22.70 -44.32 -10.98
N THR A 5 -23.41 -43.61 -11.85
CA THR A 5 -22.98 -42.28 -12.34
C THR A 5 -23.12 -41.36 -11.13
N SER A 6 -21.99 -41.01 -10.50
CA SER A 6 -21.94 -39.90 -9.53
C SER A 6 -22.51 -38.67 -10.24
N SER A 7 -23.63 -38.13 -9.73
CA SER A 7 -24.30 -36.99 -10.39
C SER A 7 -23.46 -35.75 -10.21
N GLU A 8 -22.87 -35.27 -11.32
CA GLU A 8 -22.22 -33.98 -11.38
C GLU A 8 -23.19 -32.87 -10.97
N ILE A 9 -22.73 -31.93 -10.15
CA ILE A 9 -23.48 -30.74 -9.73
C ILE A 9 -22.91 -29.53 -10.43
N LYS A 10 -23.79 -28.68 -10.94
CA LYS A 10 -23.40 -27.44 -11.65
C LYS A 10 -24.06 -26.23 -11.06
N ILE A 11 -23.27 -25.14 -10.92
CA ILE A 11 -23.77 -23.76 -10.76
C ILE A 11 -23.11 -22.86 -11.79
N GLU A 12 -23.79 -21.77 -12.18
CA GLU A 12 -23.26 -20.81 -13.12
C GLU A 12 -23.83 -19.42 -12.89
N ASN A 13 -23.05 -18.40 -13.29
CA ASN A 13 -23.47 -17.01 -13.43
C ASN A 13 -23.13 -16.50 -14.86
N ALA A 14 -23.12 -15.19 -15.09
CA ALA A 14 -22.78 -14.61 -16.38
C ALA A 14 -21.32 -14.89 -16.82
N LEU A 15 -20.39 -15.03 -15.87
CA LEU A 15 -18.94 -15.11 -16.10
C LEU A 15 -18.41 -16.54 -16.05
N TYR A 16 -18.90 -17.35 -15.12
CA TYR A 16 -18.33 -18.67 -14.79
C TYR A 16 -19.35 -19.79 -14.75
N ALA A 17 -18.86 -20.99 -15.00
CA ALA A 17 -19.55 -22.24 -14.69
C ALA A 17 -18.64 -23.10 -13.80
N VAL A 18 -19.21 -23.67 -12.73
CA VAL A 18 -18.55 -24.58 -11.82
C VAL A 18 -19.18 -25.96 -11.97
N HIS A 19 -18.38 -26.96 -12.24
CA HIS A 19 -18.74 -28.37 -12.27
C HIS A 19 -18.09 -29.09 -11.10
N CYS A 20 -18.84 -29.83 -10.31
CA CYS A 20 -18.33 -30.49 -9.11
C CYS A 20 -18.85 -31.95 -9.06
N THR A 21 -17.94 -32.88 -8.74
CA THR A 21 -18.25 -34.30 -8.47
C THR A 21 -18.11 -34.54 -6.97
N PRO A 22 -19.21 -34.55 -6.21
CA PRO A 22 -19.17 -34.58 -4.74
C PRO A 22 -18.45 -35.78 -4.14
N ASP A 23 -18.60 -36.96 -4.74
CA ASP A 23 -18.01 -38.20 -4.23
C ASP A 23 -16.50 -38.21 -4.21
N THR A 24 -15.88 -37.50 -5.13
CA THR A 24 -14.41 -37.37 -5.27
C THR A 24 -13.86 -36.06 -4.70
N GLY A 25 -14.72 -35.06 -4.48
CA GLY A 25 -14.33 -33.72 -4.13
C GLY A 25 -13.60 -32.97 -5.26
N ILE A 26 -13.70 -33.48 -6.50
CA ILE A 26 -13.08 -32.84 -7.68
C ILE A 26 -14.05 -31.82 -8.28
N PHE A 27 -13.53 -30.67 -8.68
CA PHE A 27 -14.29 -29.65 -9.38
C PHE A 27 -13.47 -29.01 -10.49
N GLN A 28 -14.18 -28.42 -11.47
CA GLN A 28 -13.63 -27.64 -12.56
C GLN A 28 -14.33 -26.28 -12.64
N ILE A 29 -13.61 -25.24 -13.00
CA ILE A 29 -14.18 -23.90 -13.19
C ILE A 29 -13.81 -23.37 -14.57
N LEU A 30 -14.88 -23.03 -15.33
CA LEU A 30 -14.77 -22.50 -16.69
C LEU A 30 -15.08 -21.01 -16.68
N SER A 31 -14.24 -20.22 -17.36
CA SER A 31 -14.59 -18.90 -17.82
C SER A 31 -15.44 -18.99 -19.08
N LYS A 32 -16.61 -18.33 -19.08
CA LYS A 32 -17.48 -18.27 -20.26
C LYS A 32 -16.92 -17.38 -21.39
N ALA A 33 -16.09 -16.38 -21.02
CA ALA A 33 -15.27 -15.67 -21.96
C ALA A 33 -14.16 -16.62 -22.48
N GLY A 34 -14.14 -16.91 -23.77
CA GLY A 34 -13.15 -17.80 -24.36
C GLY A 34 -13.32 -19.29 -24.08
N ASN A 35 -14.37 -19.73 -23.34
CA ASN A 35 -14.64 -21.12 -23.00
C ASN A 35 -13.43 -21.86 -22.40
N LEU A 36 -12.71 -21.21 -21.46
CA LEU A 36 -11.48 -21.69 -20.84
C LEU A 36 -11.75 -22.32 -19.48
N ALA A 37 -11.37 -23.57 -19.29
CA ALA A 37 -11.28 -24.20 -17.97
C ALA A 37 -10.02 -23.68 -17.25
N PHE A 38 -10.10 -22.51 -16.60
CA PHE A 38 -8.95 -21.91 -15.95
C PHE A 38 -8.56 -22.59 -14.62
N ILE A 39 -9.50 -23.28 -13.96
CA ILE A 39 -9.21 -24.31 -12.99
C ILE A 39 -9.60 -25.64 -13.66
N GLN A 40 -8.60 -26.35 -14.19
CA GLN A 40 -8.80 -27.63 -14.87
C GLN A 40 -9.21 -28.72 -13.90
N GLU A 41 -8.59 -28.73 -12.73
CA GLU A 41 -8.89 -29.63 -11.64
C GLU A 41 -8.67 -28.89 -10.32
N GLY A 42 -9.74 -28.73 -9.58
CA GLY A 42 -9.68 -28.38 -8.16
C GLY A 42 -10.00 -29.61 -7.33
N LYS A 43 -9.28 -29.82 -6.23
CA LYS A 43 -9.52 -30.96 -5.35
C LYS A 43 -9.65 -30.50 -3.89
N TRP A 44 -10.67 -31.03 -3.21
CA TRP A 44 -10.90 -30.86 -1.79
C TRP A 44 -10.46 -32.05 -0.99
N THR A 45 -9.97 -31.79 0.21
CA THR A 45 -9.56 -32.84 1.14
C THR A 45 -10.76 -33.52 1.85
N LEU A 46 -12.00 -33.19 1.46
CA LEU A 46 -13.23 -33.75 1.99
C LEU A 46 -13.51 -35.17 1.44
N ALA A 47 -13.57 -36.15 2.32
CA ALA A 47 -13.96 -37.53 1.95
C ALA A 47 -15.46 -37.73 2.18
N LYS A 48 -16.15 -38.37 1.21
CA LYS A 48 -17.55 -38.85 1.31
C LYS A 48 -18.54 -37.71 1.68
N ALA A 49 -18.45 -36.57 1.01
CA ALA A 49 -19.35 -35.45 1.25
C ALA A 49 -20.71 -35.65 0.57
N THR A 50 -21.78 -35.19 1.24
CA THR A 50 -23.06 -34.92 0.58
C THR A 50 -23.04 -33.52 -0.01
N ALA A 51 -23.70 -33.30 -1.14
CA ALA A 51 -23.71 -32.00 -1.78
C ALA A 51 -25.12 -31.45 -2.01
N SER A 52 -25.27 -30.16 -1.93
CA SER A 52 -26.50 -29.43 -2.27
C SER A 52 -26.17 -28.09 -2.96
N VAL A 53 -27.14 -27.64 -3.78
CA VAL A 53 -27.10 -26.30 -4.36
C VAL A 53 -28.08 -25.43 -3.59
N VAL A 54 -27.58 -24.26 -3.11
CA VAL A 54 -28.39 -23.30 -2.37
C VAL A 54 -28.31 -21.92 -3.02
N SER A 55 -29.43 -21.21 -3.05
CA SER A 55 -29.44 -19.78 -3.38
C SER A 55 -29.07 -18.98 -2.14
N ILE A 56 -28.21 -17.99 -2.32
CA ILE A 56 -27.74 -17.13 -1.23
C ILE A 56 -27.91 -15.67 -1.60
N ASN A 57 -27.96 -14.81 -0.59
CA ASN A 57 -27.91 -13.37 -0.77
C ASN A 57 -26.95 -12.78 0.28
N HIS A 58 -25.85 -12.20 -0.18
CA HIS A 58 -24.83 -11.63 0.69
C HIS A 58 -24.98 -10.11 0.75
N PRO A 59 -24.85 -9.46 1.93
CA PRO A 59 -25.07 -8.02 2.08
C PRO A 59 -24.14 -7.15 1.21
N VAL A 60 -22.95 -7.66 0.89
CA VAL A 60 -21.96 -6.93 0.07
C VAL A 60 -22.02 -7.36 -1.40
N TYR A 61 -22.18 -8.67 -1.68
CA TYR A 61 -22.03 -9.23 -3.03
C TYR A 61 -23.36 -9.56 -3.71
N GLY A 62 -24.51 -9.39 -3.00
CA GLY A 62 -25.85 -9.61 -3.54
C GLY A 62 -26.21 -11.07 -3.74
N ALA A 63 -27.07 -11.33 -4.73
CA ALA A 63 -27.56 -12.66 -5.02
C ALA A 63 -26.50 -13.57 -5.63
N GLY A 64 -26.61 -14.86 -5.35
CA GLY A 64 -25.70 -15.87 -5.89
C GLY A 64 -26.18 -17.31 -5.63
N LYS A 65 -25.38 -18.25 -6.11
CA LYS A 65 -25.58 -19.70 -5.90
C LYS A 65 -24.31 -20.29 -5.28
N SER A 66 -24.52 -21.28 -4.40
CA SER A 66 -23.43 -21.99 -3.74
C SER A 66 -23.63 -23.50 -3.86
N ILE A 67 -22.56 -24.21 -4.23
CA ILE A 67 -22.44 -25.64 -3.98
C ILE A 67 -21.95 -25.77 -2.55
N LEU A 68 -22.73 -26.46 -1.70
CA LEU A 68 -22.38 -26.74 -0.32
C LEU A 68 -22.09 -28.25 -0.18
N LEU A 69 -20.86 -28.53 0.25
CA LEU A 69 -20.42 -29.91 0.53
C LEU A 69 -20.37 -30.10 2.05
N THR A 70 -20.96 -31.18 2.54
CA THR A 70 -21.00 -31.51 3.97
C THR A 70 -20.37 -32.88 4.22
N GLY A 71 -19.24 -32.88 4.90
CA GLY A 71 -18.52 -34.03 5.41
C GLY A 71 -18.79 -34.25 6.90
N GLN A 72 -18.11 -35.24 7.50
CA GLN A 72 -18.26 -35.55 8.93
C GLN A 72 -17.60 -34.56 9.87
N GLU A 73 -16.44 -34.02 9.46
CA GLU A 73 -15.59 -33.12 10.28
C GLU A 73 -15.44 -31.72 9.69
N SER A 74 -15.98 -31.49 8.51
CA SER A 74 -15.89 -30.21 7.85
C SER A 74 -16.96 -30.00 6.79
N THR A 75 -17.24 -28.72 6.50
CA THR A 75 -18.03 -28.30 5.34
C THR A 75 -17.17 -27.51 4.41
N ALA A 76 -17.59 -27.41 3.16
CA ALA A 76 -16.95 -26.56 2.18
C ALA A 76 -17.98 -25.96 1.21
N SER A 77 -17.67 -24.79 0.63
CA SER A 77 -18.57 -24.14 -0.31
C SER A 77 -17.82 -23.55 -1.51
N ILE A 78 -18.41 -23.66 -2.71
CA ILE A 78 -18.03 -22.87 -3.87
C ILE A 78 -19.21 -21.99 -4.23
N THR A 79 -19.00 -20.69 -4.23
CA THR A 79 -20.04 -19.69 -4.41
C THR A 79 -19.76 -18.80 -5.60
N LEU A 80 -20.78 -18.56 -6.42
CA LEU A 80 -20.80 -17.58 -7.49
C LEU A 80 -21.84 -16.50 -7.15
N PHE A 81 -21.40 -15.24 -7.00
CA PHE A 81 -22.29 -14.09 -6.93
C PHE A 81 -22.50 -13.51 -8.32
N ASP A 82 -23.70 -13.01 -8.62
CA ASP A 82 -24.04 -12.51 -9.95
C ASP A 82 -23.25 -11.24 -10.34
N SER A 83 -22.88 -10.42 -9.36
CA SER A 83 -22.15 -9.15 -9.54
C SER A 83 -20.64 -9.26 -9.36
N SER A 84 -20.10 -10.43 -8.99
CA SER A 84 -18.67 -10.58 -8.69
C SER A 84 -17.90 -11.31 -9.79
N PRO A 85 -16.71 -10.82 -10.18
CA PRO A 85 -15.83 -11.50 -11.12
C PRO A 85 -14.93 -12.55 -10.43
N PHE A 86 -15.31 -12.99 -9.22
CA PHE A 86 -14.58 -14.01 -8.48
C PHE A 86 -15.48 -15.20 -8.12
N VAL A 87 -14.85 -16.35 -8.00
CA VAL A 87 -15.38 -17.57 -7.36
C VAL A 87 -14.92 -17.54 -5.91
N PHE A 88 -15.84 -17.76 -4.97
CA PHE A 88 -15.59 -17.73 -3.53
C PHE A 88 -15.51 -19.13 -2.97
N PHE A 89 -14.48 -19.42 -2.21
CA PHE A 89 -14.26 -20.68 -1.51
C PHE A 89 -14.32 -20.43 0.00
N GLY A 90 -15.15 -21.20 0.69
CA GLY A 90 -15.32 -21.13 2.13
C GLY A 90 -15.55 -22.51 2.73
N GLY A 91 -15.73 -22.57 4.05
CA GLY A 91 -16.02 -23.80 4.76
C GLY A 91 -15.90 -23.64 6.27
N ASN A 92 -16.25 -24.70 6.99
CA ASN A 92 -16.16 -24.80 8.46
C ASN A 92 -15.46 -26.09 8.85
N SER A 93 -14.70 -26.07 9.94
CA SER A 93 -14.31 -27.28 10.67
C SER A 93 -15.33 -27.56 11.75
N LEU A 94 -15.74 -28.84 11.89
CA LEU A 94 -16.75 -29.30 12.82
C LEU A 94 -16.07 -30.14 13.91
N ASN A 95 -16.10 -29.67 15.14
CA ASN A 95 -15.65 -30.50 16.28
C ASN A 95 -16.81 -31.33 16.80
N THR A 96 -16.89 -32.58 16.38
CA THR A 96 -17.92 -33.53 16.82
C THR A 96 -17.54 -34.27 18.11
N THR A 97 -16.36 -34.01 18.69
CA THR A 97 -15.83 -34.65 19.89
C THR A 97 -16.34 -34.00 21.19
N ALA A 98 -16.03 -34.62 22.32
CA ALA A 98 -16.31 -34.08 23.66
C ALA A 98 -15.16 -33.20 24.23
N GLN A 99 -14.09 -33.03 23.45
CA GLN A 99 -12.93 -32.22 23.84
C GLN A 99 -12.73 -31.08 22.87
N GLU A 100 -11.99 -30.06 23.26
CA GLU A 100 -11.58 -29.01 22.33
C GLU A 100 -10.70 -29.58 21.20
N MET A 101 -10.80 -29.00 20.01
CA MET A 101 -9.95 -29.31 18.87
C MET A 101 -9.09 -28.04 18.56
N ILE A 102 -7.81 -28.27 18.24
CA ILE A 102 -6.89 -27.21 17.90
C ILE A 102 -6.45 -27.38 16.45
N ILE A 103 -6.56 -26.31 15.66
CA ILE A 103 -6.08 -26.25 14.27
C ILE A 103 -4.98 -25.19 14.19
N ASN A 104 -3.78 -25.59 13.78
CA ASN A 104 -2.65 -24.69 13.57
C ASN A 104 -2.60 -24.16 12.13
N GLU A 105 -2.80 -25.07 11.16
CA GLU A 105 -2.76 -24.79 9.73
C GLU A 105 -3.95 -25.46 9.03
N TYR A 106 -4.48 -24.86 7.99
CA TYR A 106 -5.57 -25.38 7.19
C TYR A 106 -5.35 -25.14 5.70
N ALA A 107 -5.21 -26.20 4.92
CA ALA A 107 -4.97 -26.15 3.48
C ALA A 107 -6.02 -27.04 2.75
N PRO A 108 -7.24 -26.53 2.53
CA PRO A 108 -8.36 -27.37 2.08
C PRO A 108 -8.36 -27.67 0.58
N HIS A 109 -7.60 -26.94 -0.23
CA HIS A 109 -7.68 -27.00 -1.70
C HIS A 109 -6.34 -27.20 -2.36
N GLN A 110 -6.38 -27.88 -3.52
CA GLN A 110 -5.35 -27.80 -4.54
C GLN A 110 -6.02 -27.38 -5.85
N LEU A 111 -5.43 -26.43 -6.58
CA LEU A 111 -5.99 -25.86 -7.80
C LEU A 111 -4.98 -25.99 -8.93
N SER A 112 -5.30 -26.80 -9.95
CA SER A 112 -4.52 -26.90 -11.18
C SER A 112 -4.97 -25.81 -12.16
N ILE A 113 -4.10 -24.86 -12.43
CA ILE A 113 -4.37 -23.63 -13.17
C ILE A 113 -3.86 -23.75 -14.61
N GLN A 114 -4.69 -23.28 -15.56
CA GLN A 114 -4.35 -23.14 -16.97
C GLN A 114 -4.89 -21.81 -17.51
N ILE A 115 -4.09 -21.07 -18.27
CA ILE A 115 -4.46 -19.78 -18.84
C ILE A 115 -4.25 -19.69 -20.36
N ASN A 116 -4.24 -20.83 -21.05
CA ASN A 116 -3.95 -20.97 -22.50
C ASN A 116 -2.55 -20.47 -22.91
N GLU A 117 -1.60 -20.51 -21.98
CA GLU A 117 -0.22 -20.14 -22.21
C GLU A 117 0.71 -21.30 -21.84
N PRO A 118 1.84 -21.46 -22.55
CA PRO A 118 2.86 -22.38 -22.08
C PRO A 118 3.38 -21.96 -20.72
N VAL A 119 3.58 -22.91 -19.80
CA VAL A 119 4.03 -22.60 -18.41
C VAL A 119 5.32 -21.80 -18.39
N SER A 120 6.20 -21.95 -19.40
CA SER A 120 7.43 -21.16 -19.53
C SER A 120 7.19 -19.65 -19.71
N ALA A 121 6.04 -19.26 -20.30
CA ALA A 121 5.62 -17.87 -20.50
C ALA A 121 4.82 -17.31 -19.31
N ILE A 122 4.57 -18.13 -18.28
CA ILE A 122 3.82 -17.74 -17.08
C ILE A 122 4.78 -17.20 -16.01
N ARG A 123 4.34 -16.16 -15.32
CA ARG A 123 4.94 -15.66 -14.08
C ARG A 123 3.89 -15.62 -12.99
N VAL A 124 4.35 -15.65 -11.74
CA VAL A 124 3.53 -15.41 -10.56
C VAL A 124 4.02 -14.16 -9.86
N LEU A 125 3.07 -13.29 -9.48
CA LEU A 125 3.32 -12.09 -8.72
C LEU A 125 2.72 -12.26 -7.32
N GLY A 126 3.57 -12.15 -6.31
CA GLY A 126 3.18 -12.23 -4.91
C GLY A 126 3.97 -11.27 -4.03
N THR A 127 3.95 -11.49 -2.73
CA THR A 127 4.69 -10.65 -1.79
C THR A 127 6.20 -10.72 -1.98
N ALA A 128 6.72 -11.82 -2.52
CA ALA A 128 8.14 -11.99 -2.86
C ALA A 128 8.51 -11.51 -4.29
N GLY A 129 7.66 -10.69 -4.91
CA GLY A 129 7.87 -10.14 -6.24
C GLY A 129 7.44 -11.06 -7.37
N LEU A 130 7.94 -10.78 -8.57
CA LEU A 130 7.64 -11.52 -9.78
C LEU A 130 8.61 -12.73 -9.89
N LYS A 131 8.06 -13.95 -9.96
CA LYS A 131 8.81 -15.20 -9.98
C LYS A 131 8.29 -16.16 -11.04
N LYS A 132 9.05 -17.20 -11.35
CA LYS A 132 8.47 -18.40 -11.96
C LYS A 132 7.65 -19.15 -10.91
N PRO A 133 6.62 -19.94 -11.33
CA PRO A 133 5.78 -20.65 -10.37
C PRO A 133 6.54 -21.50 -9.36
N GLU A 134 7.59 -22.19 -9.81
CA GLU A 134 8.45 -23.07 -9.00
C GLU A 134 9.45 -22.32 -8.09
N GLU A 135 9.67 -21.05 -8.32
CA GLU A 135 10.58 -20.19 -7.53
C GLU A 135 9.87 -19.41 -6.43
N ASN A 136 8.54 -19.47 -6.38
CA ASN A 136 7.75 -18.75 -5.38
C ASN A 136 7.86 -19.44 -4.00
N PRO A 137 8.42 -18.75 -2.98
CA PRO A 137 8.59 -19.34 -1.64
C PRO A 137 7.26 -19.47 -0.87
N GLY A 138 6.14 -19.05 -1.45
CA GLY A 138 4.86 -18.83 -0.83
C GLY A 138 4.59 -17.34 -0.67
N SER A 139 3.43 -16.90 -1.09
CA SER A 139 2.98 -15.51 -1.04
C SER A 139 1.94 -15.33 0.05
N TYR A 140 2.14 -14.36 0.92
CA TYR A 140 1.12 -13.99 1.89
C TYR A 140 -0.05 -13.31 1.19
N THR A 141 -1.26 -13.64 1.62
CA THR A 141 -2.52 -12.97 1.26
C THR A 141 -3.00 -13.20 -0.17
N PHE A 142 -2.16 -13.04 -1.19
CA PHE A 142 -2.55 -13.15 -2.61
C PHE A 142 -1.45 -13.76 -3.46
N LEU A 143 -1.85 -14.26 -4.63
CA LEU A 143 -0.94 -14.63 -5.71
C LEU A 143 -1.65 -14.40 -7.05
N ALA A 144 -1.03 -13.66 -7.95
CA ALA A 144 -1.48 -13.53 -9.33
C ALA A 144 -0.64 -14.41 -10.25
N VAL A 145 -1.28 -15.11 -11.17
CA VAL A 145 -0.65 -15.95 -12.19
C VAL A 145 -0.94 -15.32 -13.55
N GLY A 146 0.06 -14.86 -14.27
CA GLY A 146 -0.15 -14.08 -15.50
C GLY A 146 0.78 -14.44 -16.65
N SER A 147 0.28 -14.20 -17.87
CA SER A 147 1.06 -14.23 -19.09
C SER A 147 1.95 -12.99 -19.19
N VAL A 148 3.23 -13.21 -19.54
CA VAL A 148 4.16 -12.11 -19.81
C VAL A 148 3.76 -11.33 -21.07
N GLU A 149 3.26 -12.03 -22.10
CA GLU A 149 2.97 -11.43 -23.40
C GLU A 149 1.57 -10.84 -23.49
N HIS A 150 0.55 -11.60 -23.08
CA HIS A 150 -0.85 -11.25 -23.29
C HIS A 150 -1.54 -10.61 -22.09
N ARG A 151 -0.88 -10.61 -20.90
CA ARG A 151 -1.39 -10.07 -19.63
C ARG A 151 -2.63 -10.77 -19.07
N ASN A 152 -3.20 -11.77 -19.77
CA ASN A 152 -4.28 -12.56 -19.23
C ASN A 152 -3.80 -13.42 -18.05
N GLY A 153 -4.69 -13.73 -17.13
CA GLY A 153 -4.27 -14.48 -15.95
C GLY A 153 -5.32 -14.65 -14.88
N ILE A 154 -4.87 -15.14 -13.74
CA ILE A 154 -5.71 -15.45 -12.59
C ILE A 154 -5.20 -14.66 -11.39
N VAL A 155 -6.14 -14.19 -10.59
CA VAL A 155 -5.87 -13.68 -9.24
C VAL A 155 -6.51 -14.62 -8.23
N ALA A 156 -5.69 -15.19 -7.35
CA ALA A 156 -6.12 -15.92 -6.16
C ALA A 156 -5.76 -15.09 -4.92
N GLY A 157 -6.71 -14.90 -3.99
CA GLY A 157 -6.45 -14.08 -2.81
C GLY A 157 -7.38 -14.40 -1.66
N TRP A 158 -6.86 -14.32 -0.44
CA TRP A 158 -7.64 -14.43 0.77
C TRP A 158 -8.40 -13.14 1.02
N LEU A 159 -9.71 -13.19 0.90
CA LEU A 159 -10.59 -12.03 1.06
C LEU A 159 -10.75 -11.65 2.52
N THR A 160 -10.85 -12.65 3.40
CA THR A 160 -10.90 -12.45 4.84
C THR A 160 -9.65 -13.02 5.50
N GLN A 161 -9.18 -12.35 6.55
CA GLN A 161 -8.08 -12.78 7.41
C GLN A 161 -8.33 -12.25 8.83
N ASP A 162 -9.49 -12.60 9.37
CA ASP A 162 -9.94 -12.12 10.68
C ASP A 162 -9.36 -12.94 11.83
N ARG A 163 -9.08 -14.22 11.58
CA ARG A 163 -8.61 -15.20 12.58
C ARG A 163 -7.31 -15.87 12.20
N GLY A 164 -7.00 -15.96 10.91
CA GLY A 164 -5.82 -16.62 10.38
C GLY A 164 -5.13 -15.79 9.32
N ASN A 165 -3.89 -16.13 9.04
CA ASN A 165 -3.10 -15.50 8.00
C ASN A 165 -3.04 -16.38 6.76
N GLY A 166 -3.47 -15.87 5.63
CA GLY A 166 -3.49 -16.57 4.37
C GLY A 166 -2.15 -16.58 3.65
N VAL A 167 -1.80 -17.75 3.10
CA VAL A 167 -0.61 -17.95 2.25
C VAL A 167 -1.03 -18.73 1.00
N ILE A 168 -0.39 -18.48 -0.14
CA ILE A 168 -0.61 -19.24 -1.37
C ILE A 168 0.73 -19.70 -1.91
N PHE A 169 0.92 -21.01 -1.97
CA PHE A 169 2.07 -21.64 -2.59
C PHE A 169 1.77 -21.95 -4.05
N SER A 170 2.81 -21.94 -4.88
CA SER A 170 2.71 -22.37 -6.27
C SER A 170 3.87 -23.28 -6.64
N GLU A 171 3.60 -24.20 -7.56
CA GLU A 171 4.62 -25.05 -8.17
C GLU A 171 4.28 -25.28 -9.65
N ARG A 172 5.28 -25.59 -10.44
CA ARG A 172 5.09 -26.05 -11.81
C ARG A 172 4.86 -27.56 -11.81
N LYS A 173 3.78 -28.00 -12.45
CA LYS A 173 3.47 -29.42 -12.62
C LYS A 173 3.10 -29.68 -14.07
N GLU A 174 4.00 -30.33 -14.82
CA GLU A 174 3.83 -30.59 -16.27
C GLU A 174 3.51 -29.28 -17.02
N ASP A 175 2.33 -29.18 -17.61
CA ASP A 175 1.84 -28.02 -18.36
C ASP A 175 0.87 -27.13 -17.58
N ALA A 176 0.84 -27.24 -16.26
CA ALA A 176 -0.03 -26.47 -15.37
C ALA A 176 0.74 -25.82 -14.22
N VAL A 177 0.15 -24.78 -13.64
CA VAL A 177 0.56 -24.23 -12.35
C VAL A 177 -0.36 -24.77 -11.26
N LEU A 178 0.22 -25.44 -10.28
CA LEU A 178 -0.52 -25.92 -9.13
C LEU A 178 -0.47 -24.87 -8.02
N LEU A 179 -1.63 -24.43 -7.53
CA LEU A 179 -1.74 -23.55 -6.36
C LEU A 179 -2.21 -24.35 -5.14
N ARG A 180 -1.60 -24.06 -3.99
CA ARG A 180 -2.00 -24.60 -2.69
C ARG A 180 -2.23 -23.46 -1.70
N PRO A 181 -3.46 -22.96 -1.60
CA PRO A 181 -3.84 -22.00 -0.58
C PRO A 181 -3.82 -22.63 0.83
N GLN A 182 -3.31 -21.89 1.80
CA GLN A 182 -3.18 -22.31 3.21
C GLN A 182 -3.53 -21.14 4.13
N ILE A 183 -4.14 -21.45 5.28
CA ILE A 183 -4.32 -20.52 6.38
C ILE A 183 -3.46 -20.98 7.56
N ASP A 184 -2.65 -20.09 8.09
CA ASP A 184 -1.95 -20.26 9.36
C ASP A 184 -2.75 -19.59 10.48
N TYR A 185 -3.35 -20.41 11.33
CA TYR A 185 -4.04 -19.94 12.53
C TYR A 185 -3.09 -19.81 13.73
N GLY A 186 -1.96 -20.53 13.69
CA GLY A 186 -1.11 -20.73 14.85
C GLY A 186 -1.80 -21.58 15.93
N ARG A 187 -2.96 -21.14 16.42
CA ARG A 187 -3.75 -21.87 17.41
C ARG A 187 -5.23 -21.45 17.33
N LEU A 188 -6.00 -22.09 16.46
CA LEU A 188 -7.46 -21.95 16.41
C LEU A 188 -8.09 -23.00 17.33
N VAL A 189 -8.75 -22.57 18.41
CA VAL A 189 -9.46 -23.44 19.35
C VAL A 189 -10.92 -23.56 18.92
N ILE A 190 -11.39 -24.79 18.70
CA ILE A 190 -12.79 -25.09 18.42
C ILE A 190 -13.35 -25.88 19.63
N PRO A 191 -14.26 -25.29 20.42
CA PRO A 191 -14.84 -25.95 21.57
C PRO A 191 -15.53 -27.29 21.22
N ALA A 192 -15.72 -28.15 22.22
CA ALA A 192 -16.45 -29.41 22.05
C ALA A 192 -17.84 -29.18 21.45
N LYS A 193 -18.26 -30.01 20.49
CA LYS A 193 -19.58 -29.96 19.85
C LYS A 193 -19.90 -28.60 19.18
N SER A 194 -18.87 -27.90 18.68
CA SER A 194 -19.02 -26.63 17.99
C SER A 194 -18.36 -26.64 16.62
N GLU A 195 -18.45 -25.53 15.91
CA GLU A 195 -17.81 -25.34 14.61
C GLU A 195 -17.03 -24.02 14.55
N ALA A 196 -16.07 -23.94 13.64
CA ALA A 196 -15.37 -22.72 13.31
C ALA A 196 -15.38 -22.50 11.80
N LYS A 197 -15.82 -21.31 11.38
CA LYS A 197 -15.76 -20.86 10.00
C LYS A 197 -14.29 -20.53 9.64
N HIS A 198 -13.87 -20.97 8.45
CA HIS A 198 -12.56 -20.60 7.89
C HIS A 198 -12.60 -19.28 7.11
N GLU A 199 -11.42 -18.77 6.81
CA GLU A 199 -11.26 -17.59 5.96
C GLU A 199 -11.74 -17.88 4.53
N THR A 200 -12.16 -16.84 3.83
CA THR A 200 -12.68 -16.94 2.46
C THR A 200 -11.57 -16.66 1.45
N LEU A 201 -11.34 -17.61 0.55
CA LEU A 201 -10.49 -17.45 -0.63
C LEU A 201 -11.35 -17.01 -1.82
N VAL A 202 -10.83 -16.12 -2.66
CA VAL A 202 -11.42 -15.78 -3.95
C VAL A 202 -10.44 -16.05 -5.09
N VAL A 203 -10.98 -16.55 -6.22
CA VAL A 203 -10.18 -16.83 -7.44
C VAL A 203 -10.96 -16.34 -8.65
N GLY A 204 -10.30 -15.59 -9.54
CA GLY A 204 -10.92 -15.09 -10.77
C GLY A 204 -9.96 -15.10 -11.96
N TYR A 205 -10.49 -15.30 -13.17
CA TYR A 205 -9.75 -15.17 -14.43
C TYR A 205 -10.05 -13.82 -15.09
N PHE A 206 -9.02 -13.20 -15.66
CA PHE A 206 -9.08 -11.87 -16.26
C PHE A 206 -8.27 -11.81 -17.57
N ASP A 207 -8.75 -11.04 -18.54
CA ASP A 207 -8.02 -10.76 -19.78
C ASP A 207 -6.82 -9.85 -19.54
N ASP A 208 -6.86 -9.01 -18.50
CA ASP A 208 -5.73 -8.31 -17.92
C ASP A 208 -5.67 -8.60 -16.43
N VAL A 209 -4.64 -9.29 -15.98
CA VAL A 209 -4.48 -9.69 -14.57
C VAL A 209 -4.34 -8.51 -13.62
N ARG A 210 -3.94 -7.31 -14.13
CA ARG A 210 -3.90 -6.07 -13.34
C ARG A 210 -5.30 -5.63 -12.94
N ASP A 211 -6.29 -5.75 -13.85
CA ASP A 211 -7.70 -5.51 -13.53
C ASP A 211 -8.19 -6.47 -12.43
N GLY A 212 -7.73 -7.72 -12.49
CA GLY A 212 -8.03 -8.71 -11.47
C GLY A 212 -7.48 -8.33 -10.09
N LEU A 213 -6.24 -7.90 -10.01
CA LEU A 213 -5.62 -7.42 -8.77
C LEU A 213 -6.36 -6.21 -8.18
N GLU A 214 -6.72 -5.24 -9.04
CA GLU A 214 -7.45 -4.05 -8.63
C GLU A 214 -8.87 -4.40 -8.13
N LYS A 215 -9.59 -5.27 -8.83
CA LYS A 215 -10.90 -5.77 -8.39
C LYS A 215 -10.82 -6.59 -7.10
N TYR A 216 -9.72 -7.32 -6.89
CA TYR A 216 -9.49 -8.01 -5.62
C TYR A 216 -9.36 -7.01 -4.46
N ALA A 217 -8.60 -5.94 -4.63
CA ALA A 217 -8.52 -4.87 -3.63
C ALA A 217 -9.86 -4.15 -3.40
N ASP A 218 -10.65 -3.93 -4.46
CA ASP A 218 -11.99 -3.37 -4.35
C ASP A 218 -12.95 -4.31 -3.56
N HIS A 219 -12.80 -5.64 -3.72
CA HIS A 219 -13.56 -6.62 -2.92
C HIS A 219 -13.14 -6.61 -1.44
N ILE A 220 -11.85 -6.46 -1.13
CA ILE A 220 -11.37 -6.26 0.24
C ILE A 220 -11.99 -4.99 0.82
N ALA A 221 -11.91 -3.87 0.07
CA ALA A 221 -12.46 -2.59 0.51
C ALA A 221 -13.98 -2.67 0.79
N ALA A 222 -14.72 -3.32 -0.09
CA ALA A 222 -16.16 -3.54 0.08
C ALA A 222 -16.46 -4.45 1.29
N HIS A 223 -15.69 -5.54 1.46
CA HIS A 223 -15.90 -6.50 2.55
C HIS A 223 -15.69 -5.85 3.93
N TYR A 224 -14.63 -5.08 4.08
CA TYR A 224 -14.28 -4.40 5.34
C TYR A 224 -14.86 -2.99 5.46
N ALA A 225 -15.72 -2.56 4.50
CA ALA A 225 -16.32 -1.23 4.44
C ALA A 225 -15.28 -0.10 4.59
N ILE A 226 -14.16 -0.22 3.87
CA ILE A 226 -13.04 0.71 3.97
C ILE A 226 -13.41 2.05 3.35
N THR A 227 -13.22 3.12 4.10
CA THR A 227 -13.30 4.51 3.62
C THR A 227 -12.01 5.21 4.01
N LEU A 228 -11.22 5.60 3.02
CA LEU A 228 -9.95 6.26 3.26
C LEU A 228 -10.12 7.78 3.38
N PRO A 229 -9.44 8.44 4.33
CA PRO A 229 -9.38 9.89 4.38
C PRO A 229 -8.57 10.45 3.19
N ARG A 230 -8.53 11.78 3.04
CA ARG A 230 -7.59 12.40 2.08
C ARG A 230 -6.16 12.01 2.45
N ILE A 231 -5.38 11.58 1.47
CA ILE A 231 -3.96 11.28 1.66
C ILE A 231 -3.19 12.58 1.96
N PRO A 232 -2.47 12.68 3.10
CA PRO A 232 -1.61 13.82 3.40
C PRO A 232 -0.22 13.66 2.76
N SER A 233 0.52 14.76 2.66
CA SER A 233 1.95 14.76 2.35
C SER A 233 2.72 15.32 3.55
N GLY A 234 3.93 14.83 3.83
CA GLY A 234 4.56 15.27 5.06
C GLY A 234 6.05 15.09 5.20
N TYR A 235 6.47 15.24 6.44
CA TYR A 235 7.85 15.15 6.88
C TYR A 235 7.97 14.19 8.07
N CYS A 236 9.00 13.34 8.05
CA CYS A 236 9.38 12.43 9.12
C CYS A 236 10.77 12.78 9.63
N THR A 237 10.98 12.84 10.94
CA THR A 237 12.27 13.27 11.51
C THR A 237 13.35 12.18 11.50
N TRP A 238 13.00 10.91 11.26
CA TRP A 238 13.90 9.77 11.44
C TRP A 238 15.21 9.86 10.66
N TYR A 239 15.12 10.15 9.35
CA TYR A 239 16.29 10.22 8.46
C TYR A 239 16.89 11.63 8.36
N SER A 240 16.44 12.54 9.18
CA SER A 240 16.93 13.93 9.22
C SER A 240 18.34 13.99 9.83
N ASN A 241 19.33 13.86 8.97
CA ASN A 241 20.72 14.00 9.36
C ASN A 241 21.15 15.48 9.19
N PRO A 242 21.81 16.12 10.19
CA PRO A 242 22.49 15.53 11.34
C PRO A 242 21.63 15.34 12.59
N HIS A 243 20.37 15.70 12.57
CA HIS A 243 19.54 15.76 13.78
C HIS A 243 18.87 14.43 14.14
N GLY A 244 18.88 13.41 13.25
CA GLY A 244 18.41 12.03 13.49
C GLY A 244 17.10 11.88 14.24
N GLY A 245 16.61 10.67 14.42
CA GLY A 245 15.52 10.29 15.34
C GLY A 245 14.36 11.28 15.49
N ALA A 246 14.03 11.60 16.74
CA ALA A 246 12.96 12.55 17.05
C ALA A 246 13.27 14.01 16.70
N ASN A 247 14.50 14.34 16.28
CA ASN A 247 15.02 15.70 16.39
C ASN A 247 14.99 16.20 17.83
N ASP A 248 14.91 17.51 18.03
CA ASP A 248 14.80 18.09 19.36
C ASP A 248 13.96 19.38 19.36
N GLU A 249 13.68 19.86 20.56
CA GLU A 249 12.88 21.05 20.82
C GLU A 249 13.45 22.33 20.21
N LYS A 250 14.75 22.35 19.88
CA LYS A 250 15.42 23.48 19.23
C LYS A 250 15.31 23.43 17.70
N HIS A 251 15.62 22.28 17.10
CA HIS A 251 15.73 22.14 15.64
C HIS A 251 14.38 21.90 14.95
N LEU A 252 13.44 21.22 15.60
CA LEU A 252 12.12 21.00 15.01
C LEU A 252 11.35 22.29 14.69
N PRO A 253 11.33 23.34 15.56
CA PRO A 253 10.71 24.61 15.24
C PRO A 253 11.40 25.36 14.08
N GLU A 254 12.73 25.25 13.94
CA GLU A 254 13.48 25.82 12.83
C GLU A 254 13.05 25.19 11.50
N LEU A 255 13.03 23.85 11.45
CA LEU A 255 12.52 23.10 10.30
C LEU A 255 11.07 23.47 9.98
N ALA A 256 10.19 23.47 10.99
CA ALA A 256 8.76 23.74 10.81
C ALA A 256 8.52 25.17 10.27
N ALA A 257 9.23 26.16 10.79
CA ALA A 257 9.15 27.53 10.28
C ALA A 257 9.67 27.66 8.83
N PHE A 258 10.71 26.93 8.48
CA PHE A 258 11.24 26.91 7.12
C PHE A 258 10.22 26.28 6.15
N VAL A 259 9.71 25.09 6.43
CA VAL A 259 8.78 24.38 5.55
C VAL A 259 7.40 25.05 5.50
N GLN A 260 6.99 25.77 6.55
CA GLN A 260 5.78 26.58 6.53
C GLN A 260 5.79 27.60 5.38
N LYS A 261 6.94 28.24 5.15
CA LYS A 261 7.11 29.26 4.10
C LYS A 261 7.34 28.64 2.73
N THR A 262 8.10 27.54 2.66
CA THR A 262 8.64 27.02 1.40
C THR A 262 7.82 25.90 0.78
N LEU A 263 7.25 24.99 1.56
CA LEU A 263 6.58 23.77 1.08
C LEU A 263 5.11 23.65 1.47
N LYS A 264 4.68 24.26 2.58
CA LYS A 264 3.27 24.24 2.98
C LYS A 264 2.34 24.83 1.91
N PRO A 265 2.69 25.95 1.20
CA PRO A 265 1.88 26.45 0.09
C PRO A 265 1.72 25.46 -1.06
N PHE A 266 2.66 24.51 -1.21
CA PHE A 266 2.64 23.45 -2.20
C PHE A 266 1.88 22.20 -1.73
N GLY A 267 1.52 22.13 -0.43
CA GLY A 267 0.68 21.06 0.10
C GLY A 267 1.38 20.11 1.07
N LEU A 268 2.43 20.56 1.78
CA LEU A 268 2.96 19.80 2.93
C LEU A 268 2.00 19.94 4.11
N ASP A 269 1.42 18.82 4.57
CA ASP A 269 0.33 18.79 5.55
C ASP A 269 0.80 18.49 6.98
N PHE A 270 1.73 17.51 7.15
CA PHE A 270 2.10 17.01 8.48
C PHE A 270 3.60 17.01 8.73
N ILE A 271 3.96 17.08 10.02
CA ILE A 271 5.32 16.81 10.52
C ILE A 271 5.22 15.77 11.62
N GLN A 272 5.91 14.65 11.42
CA GLN A 272 5.90 13.50 12.32
C GLN A 272 7.22 13.40 13.06
N ILE A 273 7.16 13.44 14.38
CA ILE A 273 8.26 13.14 15.31
C ILE A 273 8.41 11.62 15.37
N ASP A 274 9.60 11.12 15.06
CA ASP A 274 9.91 9.70 15.07
C ASP A 274 10.48 9.22 16.42
N ASP A 275 11.08 8.04 16.50
CA ASP A 275 11.61 7.39 17.70
C ASP A 275 12.59 8.28 18.52
N GLN A 276 12.74 8.00 19.80
CA GLN A 276 13.62 8.59 20.83
C GLN A 276 13.04 9.75 21.65
N TRP A 277 11.73 10.03 21.56
CA TRP A 277 11.05 11.02 22.41
C TRP A 277 10.56 10.44 23.76
N GLN A 278 10.33 9.11 23.80
CA GLN A 278 9.63 8.37 24.86
C GLN A 278 10.48 8.17 26.11
N GLY A 279 9.82 7.85 27.24
CA GLY A 279 10.45 7.65 28.54
C GLY A 279 11.40 6.46 28.62
N ARG A 280 12.25 6.46 29.61
CA ARG A 280 13.36 5.50 29.78
C ARG A 280 12.96 4.25 30.55
N SER A 281 13.69 3.16 30.28
CA SER A 281 13.71 1.95 31.13
C SER A 281 14.51 2.17 32.41
N ARG A 282 14.27 1.31 33.42
CA ARG A 282 15.04 1.30 34.63
C ARG A 282 16.44 0.71 34.47
N ASP A 283 17.32 1.04 35.44
CA ASP A 283 18.65 0.45 35.55
C ASP A 283 18.55 -1.07 35.77
N ARG A 284 19.43 -1.83 35.12
CA ARG A 284 19.54 -3.29 35.25
C ARG A 284 19.74 -3.73 36.72
N GLY A 285 20.53 -3.01 37.52
CA GLY A 285 20.75 -3.34 38.90
C GLY A 285 19.49 -3.34 39.79
N GLU A 286 18.48 -2.56 39.44
CA GLU A 286 17.16 -2.59 40.07
C GLU A 286 16.34 -3.81 39.63
N LEU A 287 16.49 -4.25 38.38
CA LEU A 287 15.80 -5.42 37.83
C LEU A 287 16.25 -6.71 38.49
N ASP A 288 17.57 -6.85 38.70
CA ASP A 288 18.16 -8.00 39.39
C ASP A 288 17.63 -8.08 40.85
N ARG A 289 17.50 -6.94 41.51
CA ARG A 289 16.89 -6.86 42.85
C ARG A 289 15.41 -7.29 42.87
N ARG A 290 14.70 -7.16 41.77
CA ARG A 290 13.31 -7.58 41.61
C ARG A 290 13.16 -9.00 41.03
N GLY A 291 14.26 -9.75 40.85
CA GLY A 291 14.28 -11.11 40.33
C GLY A 291 13.89 -11.20 38.84
N ARG A 292 14.11 -10.13 38.06
CA ARG A 292 13.84 -10.10 36.60
C ARG A 292 15.09 -10.53 35.86
N THR A 293 15.34 -11.84 35.83
CA THR A 293 16.48 -12.45 35.14
C THR A 293 16.32 -12.46 33.64
N ASP A 294 17.43 -12.58 32.90
CA ASP A 294 17.40 -12.72 31.44
C ASP A 294 16.57 -13.92 30.99
N ASP A 295 16.58 -15.02 31.74
CA ASP A 295 15.75 -16.20 31.45
C ASP A 295 14.25 -15.88 31.58
N TYR A 296 13.84 -15.15 32.62
CA TYR A 296 12.48 -14.69 32.81
C TYR A 296 12.05 -13.74 31.66
N LEU A 297 12.94 -12.82 31.28
CA LEU A 297 12.68 -11.85 30.22
C LEU A 297 12.64 -12.48 28.80
N GLY A 298 13.17 -13.70 28.65
CA GLY A 298 13.15 -14.41 27.37
C GLY A 298 14.06 -13.81 26.30
N LYS A 299 14.97 -12.92 26.67
CA LYS A 299 15.88 -12.28 25.75
C LYS A 299 16.91 -13.29 25.21
N PRO A 300 17.08 -13.41 23.87
CA PRO A 300 18.07 -14.31 23.29
C PRO A 300 19.49 -14.04 23.79
N LYS A 301 20.31 -15.09 23.94
CA LYS A 301 21.67 -14.97 24.47
C LYS A 301 22.57 -14.04 23.65
N ASP A 302 22.40 -14.03 22.32
CA ASP A 302 23.11 -13.15 21.40
C ASP A 302 22.70 -11.68 21.52
N GLU A 303 21.55 -11.39 22.15
CA GLU A 303 21.02 -10.04 22.37
C GLU A 303 21.17 -9.55 23.83
N GLN A 304 21.52 -10.43 24.77
CA GLN A 304 21.62 -10.08 26.21
C GLN A 304 22.62 -8.96 26.51
N ASN A 305 23.68 -8.85 25.73
CA ASN A 305 24.73 -7.84 25.88
C ASN A 305 24.59 -6.65 24.91
N LYS A 306 23.62 -6.68 24.02
CA LYS A 306 23.35 -5.55 23.12
C LYS A 306 22.58 -4.49 23.89
N LYS A 307 23.03 -3.23 23.82
CA LYS A 307 22.14 -2.12 24.14
C LYS A 307 20.90 -2.25 23.29
N TRP A 308 19.75 -2.01 23.88
CA TRP A 308 18.48 -2.01 23.18
C TRP A 308 18.55 -1.13 21.92
N TRP A 309 17.96 -1.54 20.84
CA TRP A 309 17.96 -0.79 19.59
C TRP A 309 17.37 0.61 19.77
N TRP A 310 16.32 0.70 20.56
CA TRP A 310 15.68 1.95 20.97
C TRP A 310 16.25 2.53 22.27
N GLY A 311 17.37 2.04 22.72
CA GLY A 311 18.04 2.54 23.91
C GLY A 311 17.19 2.39 25.18
N PRO A 312 17.35 3.29 26.16
CA PRO A 312 16.56 3.29 27.39
C PRO A 312 15.13 3.84 27.23
N HIS A 313 14.68 4.14 26.00
CA HIS A 313 13.44 4.85 25.73
C HIS A 313 12.34 3.89 25.26
N ALA A 314 11.49 3.42 26.19
CA ALA A 314 10.48 2.40 25.90
C ALA A 314 9.15 2.58 26.64
N ASP A 315 8.90 3.74 27.21
CA ASP A 315 7.64 4.11 27.85
C ASP A 315 6.91 5.17 27.03
N PHE A 316 5.92 4.74 26.24
CA PHE A 316 5.13 5.64 25.40
C PHE A 316 4.01 6.37 26.14
N THR A 317 3.92 6.23 27.48
CA THR A 317 2.99 7.01 28.30
C THR A 317 3.54 8.38 28.69
N GLN A 318 4.84 8.61 28.51
CA GLN A 318 5.55 9.84 28.90
C GLN A 318 6.75 10.10 28.00
N HIS A 319 7.16 11.37 27.92
CA HIS A 319 8.42 11.75 27.28
C HIS A 319 9.59 11.55 28.26
N ASP A 320 10.80 11.54 27.70
CA ASP A 320 12.01 11.63 28.50
C ASP A 320 12.28 13.10 28.90
N PRO A 321 12.22 13.47 30.20
CA PRO A 321 12.47 14.86 30.63
C PRO A 321 13.92 15.31 30.41
N GLU A 322 14.87 14.37 30.27
CA GLU A 322 16.26 14.64 29.92
C GLU A 322 16.55 14.39 28.44
N GLY A 323 15.52 14.04 27.67
CA GLY A 323 15.58 13.73 26.26
C GLY A 323 15.42 14.96 25.36
N PRO A 324 15.03 14.74 24.10
CA PRO A 324 14.98 15.80 23.09
C PRO A 324 13.85 16.82 23.31
N TYR A 325 12.83 16.51 24.12
CA TYR A 325 11.67 17.39 24.37
C TYR A 325 11.43 17.63 25.88
N PRO A 326 12.33 18.32 26.58
CA PRO A 326 12.16 18.56 28.03
C PRO A 326 10.90 19.37 28.37
N SER A 327 10.36 20.20 27.47
CA SER A 327 9.09 20.91 27.66
C SER A 327 7.83 20.05 27.46
N GLY A 328 8.00 18.79 27.06
CA GLY A 328 6.93 17.79 26.91
C GLY A 328 6.25 17.80 25.53
N MET A 329 5.54 16.68 25.26
CA MET A 329 4.98 16.41 23.94
C MET A 329 3.77 17.30 23.59
N THR A 330 3.03 17.79 24.58
CA THR A 330 1.95 18.77 24.36
C THR A 330 2.51 20.06 23.74
N SER A 331 3.65 20.57 24.25
CA SER A 331 4.31 21.74 23.71
C SER A 331 4.78 21.52 22.26
N ALA A 332 5.37 20.36 21.99
CA ALA A 332 5.82 19.97 20.64
C ALA A 332 4.64 19.94 19.64
N ALA A 333 3.53 19.30 20.00
CA ALA A 333 2.33 19.24 19.15
C ALA A 333 1.72 20.62 18.93
N GLN A 334 1.61 21.46 19.95
CA GLN A 334 1.07 22.82 19.84
C GLN A 334 1.92 23.70 18.93
N ASN A 335 3.25 23.61 19.01
CA ASN A 335 4.16 24.36 18.14
C ASN A 335 3.92 24.02 16.66
N LEU A 336 3.76 22.75 16.31
CA LEU A 336 3.43 22.31 14.96
C LEU A 336 2.03 22.78 14.50
N SER A 337 1.03 22.62 15.37
CA SER A 337 -0.35 23.03 15.09
C SER A 337 -0.48 24.53 14.86
N THR A 338 0.24 25.36 15.61
CA THR A 338 0.25 26.84 15.47
C THR A 338 0.75 27.26 14.09
N LEU A 339 1.68 26.49 13.50
CA LEU A 339 2.17 26.70 12.14
C LEU A 339 1.24 26.05 11.08
N GLY A 340 0.12 25.44 11.52
CA GLY A 340 -0.91 24.85 10.67
C GLY A 340 -0.54 23.47 10.12
N PHE A 341 0.41 22.77 10.72
CA PHE A 341 0.71 21.37 10.39
C PHE A 341 -0.12 20.42 11.26
N ILE A 342 -0.35 19.20 10.74
CA ILE A 342 -0.86 18.07 11.50
C ILE A 342 0.31 17.51 12.31
N PRO A 343 0.28 17.55 13.67
CA PRO A 343 1.33 16.96 14.47
C PRO A 343 1.27 15.43 14.38
N GLY A 344 2.40 14.81 14.06
CA GLY A 344 2.54 13.36 13.99
C GLY A 344 3.48 12.82 15.06
N LEU A 345 3.21 11.58 15.52
CA LEU A 345 4.05 10.90 16.52
C LEU A 345 4.21 9.43 16.16
N TRP A 346 5.44 8.93 16.30
CA TRP A 346 5.79 7.52 16.20
C TRP A 346 5.64 6.82 17.55
N LEU A 347 5.14 5.57 17.55
CA LEU A 347 5.12 4.68 18.72
C LEU A 347 4.99 3.22 18.30
N MET A 348 5.23 2.31 19.25
CA MET A 348 5.03 0.86 19.09
C MET A 348 3.86 0.41 19.99
N PRO A 349 2.63 0.24 19.46
CA PRO A 349 1.47 0.00 20.32
C PRO A 349 1.50 -1.36 21.04
N PHE A 350 2.18 -2.36 20.47
CA PHE A 350 2.21 -3.73 20.99
C PHE A 350 3.55 -4.17 21.55
N ALA A 351 4.58 -3.31 21.48
CA ALA A 351 5.91 -3.60 22.00
C ALA A 351 6.26 -2.57 23.07
N TRP A 352 6.39 -3.05 24.31
CA TRP A 352 6.67 -2.19 25.48
C TRP A 352 7.80 -2.79 26.30
N ASP A 353 8.52 -1.96 27.03
CA ASP A 353 9.51 -2.46 27.97
C ASP A 353 8.86 -2.80 29.32
N PRO A 354 8.87 -4.07 29.74
CA PRO A 354 8.36 -4.47 31.05
C PRO A 354 9.14 -3.89 32.24
N LEU A 355 10.23 -3.19 31.96
CA LEU A 355 11.20 -2.68 32.92
C LEU A 355 11.09 -1.17 33.10
N CYS A 356 10.21 -0.49 32.35
CA CYS A 356 9.91 0.92 32.58
C CYS A 356 9.06 1.11 33.84
N ASP A 357 9.08 2.32 34.43
CA ASP A 357 8.39 2.63 35.67
C ASP A 357 6.90 2.31 35.63
N THR A 358 6.28 2.54 34.50
CA THR A 358 4.85 2.31 34.30
C THR A 358 4.47 0.83 34.29
N LEU A 359 5.37 -0.08 33.90
CA LEU A 359 5.05 -1.49 33.64
C LEU A 359 5.81 -2.48 34.54
N ILE A 360 6.77 -2.01 35.36
CA ILE A 360 7.61 -2.89 36.20
C ILE A 360 6.79 -3.76 37.17
N ASP A 361 5.66 -3.26 37.64
CA ASP A 361 4.75 -3.98 38.56
C ASP A 361 3.59 -4.69 37.80
N HIS A 362 3.54 -4.59 36.45
CA HIS A 362 2.47 -5.10 35.59
C HIS A 362 2.97 -6.14 34.59
N GLN A 363 3.72 -7.13 35.07
CA GLN A 363 4.29 -8.19 34.25
C GLN A 363 3.24 -9.15 33.68
N ASP A 364 2.03 -9.11 34.22
CA ASP A 364 0.85 -9.84 33.72
C ASP A 364 0.22 -9.21 32.47
N TYR A 365 0.64 -7.98 32.09
CA TYR A 365 0.18 -7.34 30.85
C TYR A 365 0.85 -7.90 29.59
N PHE A 366 1.85 -8.75 29.74
CA PHE A 366 2.64 -9.28 28.63
C PHE A 366 2.29 -10.72 28.29
N LEU A 367 2.37 -11.07 27.01
CA LEU A 367 2.36 -12.44 26.55
C LEU A 367 3.45 -13.25 27.25
N LYS A 368 3.17 -14.54 27.51
CA LYS A 368 4.06 -15.45 28.23
C LYS A 368 4.59 -16.55 27.31
N ARG A 369 5.71 -17.11 27.65
CA ARG A 369 6.15 -18.42 27.18
C ARG A 369 5.45 -19.54 27.98
N ALA A 370 5.57 -20.76 27.50
CA ALA A 370 5.00 -21.94 28.18
C ALA A 370 5.57 -22.16 29.61
N ASP A 371 6.80 -21.71 29.88
CA ASP A 371 7.45 -21.77 31.20
C ASP A 371 7.04 -20.63 32.16
N GLY A 372 6.17 -19.72 31.71
CA GLY A 372 5.69 -18.59 32.48
C GLY A 372 6.56 -17.33 32.41
N GLY A 373 7.70 -17.38 31.77
CA GLY A 373 8.52 -16.21 31.45
C GLY A 373 7.88 -15.32 30.40
N LEU A 374 8.40 -14.10 30.20
CA LEU A 374 7.88 -13.18 29.20
C LEU A 374 8.20 -13.67 27.78
N TYR A 375 7.26 -13.48 26.85
CA TYR A 375 7.49 -13.73 25.44
C TYR A 375 8.18 -12.51 24.82
N TYR A 376 9.31 -12.75 24.14
CA TYR A 376 10.13 -11.75 23.48
C TYR A 376 10.15 -12.00 21.97
N ALA A 377 9.67 -11.05 21.18
CA ALA A 377 9.83 -11.07 19.72
C ALA A 377 11.11 -10.32 19.33
N LYS A 378 11.91 -10.91 18.45
CA LYS A 378 13.12 -10.27 17.96
C LYS A 378 12.84 -8.88 17.39
N TRP A 379 13.79 -7.99 17.55
CA TRP A 379 13.78 -6.57 17.19
C TRP A 379 12.74 -5.75 17.96
N ALA A 380 11.47 -6.11 17.92
CA ALA A 380 10.42 -5.29 18.51
C ALA A 380 10.25 -5.47 20.04
N GLY A 381 10.83 -6.51 20.64
CA GLY A 381 10.84 -6.69 22.10
C GLY A 381 9.66 -7.45 22.67
N TRP A 382 9.21 -7.08 23.88
CA TRP A 382 8.16 -7.78 24.60
C TRP A 382 6.77 -7.41 24.10
N CYS A 383 5.93 -8.42 23.98
CA CYS A 383 4.61 -8.31 23.39
C CYS A 383 3.54 -8.03 24.44
N LEU A 384 2.85 -6.91 24.33
CA LEU A 384 1.69 -6.60 25.15
C LEU A 384 0.53 -7.56 24.82
N ASP A 385 -0.11 -8.11 25.84
CA ASP A 385 -1.26 -9.02 25.67
C ASP A 385 -2.59 -8.26 25.69
N ILE A 386 -3.10 -7.92 24.53
CA ILE A 386 -4.36 -7.17 24.38
C ILE A 386 -5.57 -7.96 24.86
N THR A 387 -5.47 -9.28 25.01
CA THR A 387 -6.56 -10.10 25.57
C THR A 387 -6.66 -9.97 27.09
N ASN A 388 -5.64 -9.45 27.78
CA ASN A 388 -5.72 -9.09 29.18
C ASN A 388 -6.49 -7.76 29.34
N PRO A 389 -7.64 -7.73 30.06
CA PRO A 389 -8.45 -6.51 30.20
C PRO A 389 -7.69 -5.29 30.74
N ALA A 390 -6.73 -5.51 31.66
CA ALA A 390 -5.94 -4.43 32.23
C ALA A 390 -4.91 -3.87 31.22
N ALA A 391 -4.26 -4.74 30.44
CA ALA A 391 -3.38 -4.32 29.34
C ALA A 391 -4.15 -3.60 28.23
N HIS A 392 -5.36 -4.05 27.94
CA HIS A 392 -6.27 -3.41 27.00
C HIS A 392 -6.60 -1.96 27.45
N GLU A 393 -7.01 -1.78 28.71
CA GLU A 393 -7.29 -0.45 29.28
C GLU A 393 -6.04 0.44 29.30
N PHE A 394 -4.87 -0.13 29.62
CA PHE A 394 -3.59 0.56 29.60
C PHE A 394 -3.27 1.12 28.21
N LEU A 395 -3.35 0.29 27.16
CA LEU A 395 -3.13 0.75 25.78
C LEU A 395 -4.14 1.82 25.38
N GLN A 396 -5.42 1.63 25.70
CA GLN A 396 -6.47 2.61 25.41
C GLN A 396 -6.14 3.98 25.98
N LYS A 397 -5.75 4.04 27.27
CA LYS A 397 -5.38 5.28 27.96
C LYS A 397 -4.12 5.91 27.35
N SER A 398 -3.15 5.10 26.97
CA SER A 398 -1.91 5.58 26.35
C SER A 398 -2.19 6.27 25.01
N ILE A 399 -3.01 5.66 24.15
CA ILE A 399 -3.40 6.25 22.85
C ILE A 399 -4.25 7.52 23.06
N GLN A 400 -5.19 7.51 24.01
CA GLN A 400 -5.99 8.69 24.34
C GLN A 400 -5.12 9.84 24.85
N ARG A 401 -4.11 9.57 25.66
CA ARG A 401 -3.13 10.59 26.09
C ARG A 401 -2.43 11.23 24.90
N ILE A 402 -1.90 10.42 23.99
CA ILE A 402 -1.18 10.92 22.81
C ILE A 402 -2.10 11.78 21.95
N THR A 403 -3.32 11.32 21.70
CA THR A 403 -4.21 11.97 20.72
C THR A 403 -5.08 13.07 21.31
N LYS A 404 -5.59 12.89 22.55
CA LYS A 404 -6.54 13.83 23.16
C LYS A 404 -5.88 14.83 24.10
N GLU A 405 -4.88 14.37 24.91
CA GLU A 405 -4.21 15.25 25.87
C GLU A 405 -3.05 16.00 25.23
N TRP A 406 -2.21 15.33 24.41
CA TRP A 406 -1.07 15.97 23.76
C TRP A 406 -1.42 16.61 22.40
N GLY A 407 -2.45 16.11 21.70
CA GLY A 407 -2.97 16.71 20.47
C GLY A 407 -2.31 16.22 19.18
N PHE A 408 -1.74 15.00 19.16
CA PHE A 408 -1.23 14.38 17.92
C PHE A 408 -2.36 13.79 17.10
N ASN A 409 -2.45 14.18 15.83
CA ASN A 409 -3.50 13.76 14.89
C ASN A 409 -2.97 12.90 13.72
N TYR A 410 -1.73 12.51 13.76
CA TYR A 410 -1.11 11.53 12.86
C TYR A 410 -0.27 10.57 13.71
N LEU A 411 -0.49 9.27 13.58
CA LEU A 411 0.26 8.25 14.29
C LEU A 411 1.00 7.35 13.31
N LYS A 412 2.32 7.16 13.52
CA LYS A 412 3.09 6.09 12.88
C LYS A 412 3.24 4.96 13.90
N LEU A 413 2.62 3.83 13.60
CA LEU A 413 2.60 2.66 14.48
C LEU A 413 3.61 1.63 13.98
N ASP A 414 4.71 1.44 14.70
CA ASP A 414 5.76 0.52 14.32
C ASP A 414 5.71 -0.81 15.08
N GLY A 415 6.46 -1.81 14.59
CA GLY A 415 6.56 -3.12 15.21
C GLY A 415 5.22 -3.84 15.39
N LEU A 416 4.29 -3.63 14.50
CA LEU A 416 2.90 -4.09 14.66
C LEU A 416 2.77 -5.62 14.82
N TRP A 417 3.68 -6.42 14.22
CA TRP A 417 3.67 -7.88 14.34
C TRP A 417 3.78 -8.40 15.79
N ASN A 418 4.28 -7.58 16.72
CA ASN A 418 4.28 -7.93 18.15
C ASN A 418 2.88 -8.23 18.67
N GLY A 419 1.84 -7.63 18.11
CA GLY A 419 0.45 -7.94 18.44
C GLY A 419 0.04 -9.38 18.15
N THR A 420 0.78 -10.10 17.27
CA THR A 420 0.58 -11.52 17.04
C THR A 420 1.31 -12.42 18.03
N GLY A 421 2.32 -11.91 18.72
CA GLY A 421 3.19 -12.73 19.58
C GLY A 421 3.91 -13.82 18.80
N ALA A 422 4.51 -13.45 17.67
CA ALA A 422 5.31 -14.36 16.85
C ALA A 422 6.74 -13.83 16.71
N ASN A 423 7.71 -14.73 16.73
CA ASN A 423 9.11 -14.42 16.58
C ASN A 423 9.51 -14.56 15.12
N LEU A 424 9.76 -13.44 14.46
CA LEU A 424 9.85 -13.36 13.01
C LEU A 424 11.22 -12.90 12.54
N LEU A 425 11.55 -13.24 11.30
CA LEU A 425 12.69 -12.66 10.61
C LEU A 425 12.44 -11.17 10.35
N TYR A 426 13.51 -10.38 10.37
CA TYR A 426 13.43 -8.92 10.21
C TYR A 426 12.78 -8.51 8.90
N VAL A 427 13.17 -9.11 7.77
CA VAL A 427 12.50 -8.91 6.47
C VAL A 427 12.16 -10.28 5.90
N ASN A 428 10.88 -10.54 5.64
CA ASN A 428 10.43 -11.74 4.95
C ASN A 428 9.32 -11.39 3.94
N ASP A 429 9.69 -11.24 2.71
CA ASP A 429 8.75 -10.97 1.62
C ASP A 429 7.97 -12.24 1.22
N GLY A 430 8.63 -13.40 1.26
CA GLY A 430 8.01 -14.71 1.05
C GLY A 430 7.70 -15.43 2.36
N TYR A 431 6.95 -16.52 2.25
CA TYR A 431 6.58 -17.32 3.42
C TYR A 431 7.81 -17.90 4.13
N VAL A 432 7.83 -17.72 5.44
CA VAL A 432 8.76 -18.38 6.35
C VAL A 432 7.96 -18.93 7.52
N LYS A 433 8.19 -20.21 7.86
CA LYS A 433 7.57 -20.81 9.04
C LYS A 433 8.20 -20.19 10.29
N ASP A 434 7.36 -19.77 11.21
CA ASP A 434 7.71 -19.16 12.49
C ASP A 434 7.00 -19.88 13.66
N ASP A 435 7.06 -19.28 14.85
CA ASP A 435 6.46 -19.81 16.08
C ASP A 435 5.05 -19.25 16.37
N LEU A 436 4.31 -18.87 15.34
CA LEU A 436 2.94 -18.37 15.48
C LEU A 436 2.08 -19.32 16.29
N GLY A 437 1.51 -18.84 17.40
CA GLY A 437 0.65 -19.63 18.30
C GLY A 437 1.38 -20.23 19.51
N GLU A 438 2.71 -20.13 19.64
CA GLU A 438 3.47 -20.59 20.79
C GLU A 438 3.34 -19.64 22.00
N ALA A 439 3.17 -18.34 21.73
CA ALA A 439 2.96 -17.35 22.79
C ALA A 439 1.62 -17.59 23.52
N VAL A 440 1.70 -17.63 24.86
CA VAL A 440 0.57 -17.89 25.75
C VAL A 440 -0.09 -16.56 26.12
N ALA A 441 -1.32 -16.37 25.71
CA ALA A 441 -2.15 -15.22 26.03
C ALA A 441 -3.02 -15.47 27.27
N TYR A 442 -3.56 -14.38 27.84
CA TYR A 442 -4.56 -14.39 28.89
C TYR A 442 -5.83 -15.10 28.42
N ASP A 443 -6.38 -14.71 27.27
CA ASP A 443 -7.44 -15.45 26.59
C ASP A 443 -6.86 -16.41 25.54
N ARG A 444 -6.78 -17.67 25.90
CA ARG A 444 -6.23 -18.75 25.05
C ARG A 444 -7.17 -19.20 23.92
N THR A 445 -8.39 -18.68 23.87
CA THR A 445 -9.36 -19.01 22.80
C THR A 445 -9.16 -18.14 21.57
N LYS A 446 -8.49 -17.00 21.72
CA LYS A 446 -8.16 -16.07 20.63
C LYS A 446 -6.94 -16.55 19.84
N THR A 447 -7.06 -16.52 18.53
CA THR A 447 -5.89 -16.72 17.66
C THR A 447 -4.93 -15.52 17.72
N PRO A 448 -3.66 -15.67 17.32
CA PRO A 448 -2.73 -14.54 17.21
C PRO A 448 -3.24 -13.40 16.32
N ILE A 449 -3.92 -13.70 15.22
CA ILE A 449 -4.46 -12.69 14.31
C ILE A 449 -5.69 -11.99 14.91
N GLU A 450 -6.56 -12.71 15.64
CA GLU A 450 -7.66 -12.07 16.38
C GLU A 450 -7.13 -11.06 17.38
N ARG A 451 -6.12 -11.41 18.18
CA ARG A 451 -5.47 -10.48 19.14
C ARG A 451 -4.93 -9.24 18.44
N TYR A 452 -4.19 -9.44 17.36
CA TYR A 452 -3.62 -8.37 16.55
C TYR A 452 -4.70 -7.40 16.05
N ARG A 453 -5.76 -7.92 15.44
CA ARG A 453 -6.88 -7.13 14.93
C ARG A 453 -7.64 -6.40 16.04
N GLU A 454 -7.87 -7.06 17.18
CA GLU A 454 -8.49 -6.45 18.36
C GLU A 454 -7.65 -5.27 18.87
N GLY A 455 -6.33 -5.43 18.93
CA GLY A 455 -5.41 -4.36 19.30
C GLY A 455 -5.45 -3.17 18.34
N LEU A 456 -5.44 -3.40 17.02
CA LEU A 456 -5.57 -2.31 16.04
C LEU A 456 -6.94 -1.62 16.11
N LYS A 457 -8.03 -2.36 16.31
CA LYS A 457 -9.36 -1.78 16.53
C LYS A 457 -9.38 -0.90 17.78
N LEU A 458 -8.73 -1.35 18.86
CA LEU A 458 -8.58 -0.56 20.09
C LEU A 458 -7.86 0.75 19.82
N VAL A 459 -6.72 0.70 19.10
CA VAL A 459 -5.95 1.90 18.75
C VAL A 459 -6.81 2.88 17.95
N ARG A 460 -7.51 2.40 16.90
CA ARG A 460 -8.41 3.23 16.09
C ARG A 460 -9.53 3.87 16.93
N LEU A 461 -10.18 3.09 17.79
CA LEU A 461 -11.26 3.59 18.65
C LEU A 461 -10.76 4.61 19.67
N ALA A 462 -9.60 4.38 20.27
CA ALA A 462 -9.00 5.28 21.26
C ALA A 462 -8.53 6.59 20.60
N ALA A 463 -7.92 6.51 19.42
CA ALA A 463 -7.46 7.67 18.67
C ALA A 463 -8.63 8.52 18.15
N GLY A 464 -9.65 7.87 17.59
CA GLY A 464 -10.78 8.52 16.91
C GLY A 464 -10.64 8.49 15.38
N THR A 465 -11.70 8.89 14.68
CA THR A 465 -11.81 8.85 13.22
C THR A 465 -10.96 9.90 12.51
N ASP A 466 -10.67 11.02 13.19
CA ASP A 466 -9.96 12.16 12.61
C ASP A 466 -8.44 12.04 12.68
N VAL A 467 -7.94 11.00 13.35
CA VAL A 467 -6.50 10.72 13.45
C VAL A 467 -6.09 9.84 12.27
N PHE A 468 -5.13 10.30 11.47
CA PHE A 468 -4.52 9.49 10.41
C PHE A 468 -3.57 8.46 11.01
N ILE A 469 -3.73 7.19 10.64
CA ILE A 469 -2.91 6.09 11.20
C ILE A 469 -2.13 5.39 10.08
N LEU A 470 -0.80 5.53 10.15
CA LEU A 470 0.16 4.80 9.35
C LEU A 470 0.65 3.56 10.13
N GLY A 471 0.45 2.37 9.58
CA GLY A 471 1.06 1.14 10.09
C GLY A 471 2.44 0.90 9.49
N CYS A 472 3.42 0.53 10.30
CA CYS A 472 4.75 0.14 9.85
C CYS A 472 5.01 -1.32 10.27
N ASN A 473 4.62 -2.25 9.42
CA ASN A 473 4.61 -3.68 9.73
C ASN A 473 5.04 -4.54 8.55
N VAL A 474 4.51 -4.27 7.38
CA VAL A 474 4.70 -5.07 6.15
C VAL A 474 6.16 -5.11 5.71
N SER A 475 6.98 -4.14 6.11
CA SER A 475 8.41 -4.11 5.84
C SER A 475 9.19 -5.21 6.53
N GLN A 476 8.75 -5.64 7.72
CA GLN A 476 9.42 -6.66 8.52
C GLN A 476 8.70 -8.00 8.47
N ASN A 477 7.37 -7.99 8.27
CA ASN A 477 6.59 -9.21 8.31
C ASN A 477 5.30 -9.15 7.50
N MET A 478 5.32 -9.77 6.34
CA MET A 478 4.15 -9.91 5.48
C MET A 478 3.03 -10.76 6.11
N ARG A 479 3.31 -11.48 7.20
CA ARG A 479 2.31 -12.32 7.90
C ARG A 479 1.08 -11.52 8.33
N THR A 480 1.24 -10.27 8.74
CA THR A 480 0.13 -9.43 9.21
C THR A 480 -0.50 -8.57 8.10
N LEU A 481 -0.09 -8.75 6.84
CA LEU A 481 -0.64 -7.99 5.71
C LEU A 481 -2.17 -8.03 5.69
N GLY A 482 -2.75 -9.21 5.57
CA GLY A 482 -4.21 -9.37 5.54
C GLY A 482 -4.89 -9.07 6.87
N GLY A 483 -4.24 -9.41 8.00
CA GLY A 483 -4.73 -9.07 9.33
C GLY A 483 -4.88 -7.56 9.59
N SER A 484 -4.29 -6.72 8.75
CA SER A 484 -4.37 -5.25 8.85
C SER A 484 -5.53 -4.64 8.06
N PHE A 485 -6.23 -5.39 7.22
CA PHE A 485 -7.29 -4.86 6.35
C PHE A 485 -8.39 -4.16 7.14
N GLY A 486 -8.72 -2.93 6.72
CA GLY A 486 -9.78 -2.10 7.27
C GLY A 486 -9.48 -1.42 8.60
N LEU A 487 -8.23 -1.43 9.07
CA LEU A 487 -7.85 -0.92 10.39
C LEU A 487 -6.87 0.27 10.34
N LEU A 488 -6.25 0.53 9.20
CA LEU A 488 -5.21 1.53 8.99
C LEU A 488 -5.51 2.39 7.77
N ASP A 489 -5.08 3.65 7.78
CA ASP A 489 -5.25 4.57 6.66
C ASP A 489 -4.09 4.45 5.66
N ALA A 490 -2.88 4.18 6.15
CA ALA A 490 -1.71 3.92 5.34
C ALA A 490 -0.89 2.74 5.89
N MET A 491 -0.07 2.14 5.04
CA MET A 491 0.78 1.01 5.40
C MET A 491 2.14 1.12 4.73
N ARG A 492 3.20 1.01 5.52
CA ARG A 492 4.56 0.82 5.05
C ARG A 492 4.66 -0.46 4.21
N ILE A 493 5.16 -0.37 3.00
CA ILE A 493 5.14 -1.46 2.01
C ILE A 493 6.49 -2.18 1.85
N GLY A 494 7.59 -1.59 2.32
CA GLY A 494 8.94 -2.13 2.20
C GLY A 494 9.77 -1.90 3.45
N PRO A 495 11.03 -2.41 3.48
CA PRO A 495 11.99 -2.11 4.54
C PRO A 495 12.36 -0.62 4.52
N ASP A 496 13.07 -0.19 5.58
CA ASP A 496 13.68 1.13 5.58
C ASP A 496 14.54 1.32 4.35
N ASN A 497 14.31 2.44 3.66
CA ASN A 497 15.08 2.78 2.48
C ASN A 497 16.30 3.65 2.84
N GLY A 498 17.11 4.02 1.85
CA GLY A 498 18.30 4.83 2.04
C GLY A 498 18.64 5.63 0.78
N PRO A 499 19.60 6.58 0.88
CA PRO A 499 19.96 7.46 -0.22
C PRO A 499 20.89 6.84 -1.26
N ASP A 500 21.15 5.54 -1.22
CA ASP A 500 21.88 4.81 -2.24
C ASP A 500 20.93 4.00 -3.15
N MET A 501 21.38 3.68 -4.38
CA MET A 501 20.52 3.05 -5.39
C MET A 501 19.96 1.69 -4.97
N ASN A 502 20.67 0.89 -4.20
CA ASN A 502 20.15 -0.41 -3.77
C ASN A 502 19.03 -0.24 -2.76
N SER A 503 19.21 0.65 -1.79
CA SER A 503 18.24 0.93 -0.75
C SER A 503 17.01 1.65 -1.30
N LEU A 504 17.18 2.64 -2.20
CA LEU A 504 16.05 3.40 -2.76
C LEU A 504 15.11 2.55 -3.63
N LYS A 505 15.59 1.47 -4.25
CA LYS A 505 14.76 0.55 -5.05
C LYS A 505 13.75 -0.25 -4.21
N ALA A 506 13.96 -0.34 -2.91
CA ALA A 506 13.08 -1.11 -2.02
C ALA A 506 11.63 -0.60 -2.07
N GLY A 507 11.41 0.72 -1.96
CA GLY A 507 10.09 1.34 -2.09
C GLY A 507 9.42 1.03 -3.43
N PRO A 508 10.05 1.33 -4.58
CA PRO A 508 9.54 1.01 -5.91
C PRO A 508 9.23 -0.48 -6.13
N TRP A 509 10.10 -1.37 -5.69
CA TRP A 509 9.90 -2.81 -5.86
C TRP A 509 8.69 -3.31 -5.06
N HIS A 510 8.63 -3.00 -3.77
CA HIS A 510 7.52 -3.40 -2.92
C HIS A 510 6.21 -2.70 -3.31
N GLY A 511 6.28 -1.43 -3.67
CA GLY A 511 5.12 -0.64 -4.10
C GLY A 511 4.52 -1.12 -5.42
N SER A 512 5.35 -1.58 -6.35
CA SER A 512 4.89 -2.17 -7.60
C SER A 512 4.15 -3.49 -7.36
N ASN A 513 4.69 -4.35 -6.50
CA ASN A 513 4.09 -5.64 -6.20
C ASN A 513 2.75 -5.53 -5.44
N ARG A 514 2.46 -4.36 -4.84
CA ARG A 514 1.27 -4.08 -4.02
C ARG A 514 0.51 -2.83 -4.48
N TYR A 515 0.76 -2.36 -5.71
CA TYR A 515 0.18 -1.13 -6.24
C TYR A 515 -1.35 -1.11 -6.15
N PHE A 516 -1.99 -2.27 -6.35
CA PHE A 516 -3.45 -2.42 -6.37
C PHE A 516 -4.11 -2.18 -5.01
N LEU A 517 -3.36 -2.28 -3.90
CA LEU A 517 -3.85 -1.97 -2.55
C LEU A 517 -3.92 -0.45 -2.30
N HIS A 518 -3.04 0.32 -3.00
CA HIS A 518 -2.95 1.77 -2.84
C HIS A 518 -4.25 2.48 -3.23
N GLY A 519 -4.76 3.33 -2.31
CA GLY A 519 -5.98 4.11 -2.52
C GLY A 519 -7.27 3.28 -2.62
N ARG A 520 -7.19 1.99 -2.28
CA ARG A 520 -8.34 1.07 -2.17
C ARG A 520 -8.46 0.48 -0.76
N VAL A 521 -7.39 -0.12 -0.26
CA VAL A 521 -7.33 -0.78 1.05
C VAL A 521 -6.67 0.13 2.09
N TRP A 522 -5.62 0.82 1.68
CA TRP A 522 -4.88 1.85 2.40
C TRP A 522 -4.05 2.67 1.42
N TYR A 523 -3.31 3.67 1.92
CA TYR A 523 -2.27 4.34 1.15
C TYR A 523 -0.93 3.64 1.38
N ASN A 524 -0.25 3.22 0.30
CA ASN A 524 1.08 2.66 0.40
C ASN A 524 2.08 3.74 0.84
N ASP A 525 2.91 3.42 1.83
CA ASP A 525 4.04 4.24 2.27
C ASP A 525 5.36 3.57 1.81
N PRO A 526 6.07 4.15 0.83
CA PRO A 526 7.32 3.59 0.31
C PRO A 526 8.55 4.03 1.12
N ASP A 527 8.36 4.68 2.27
CA ASP A 527 9.39 5.38 3.04
C ASP A 527 9.79 6.74 2.41
N PRO A 528 10.61 7.59 3.03
CA PRO A 528 10.81 8.94 2.55
C PRO A 528 11.57 9.02 1.22
N VAL A 529 11.33 10.13 0.52
CA VAL A 529 12.17 10.56 -0.58
C VAL A 529 13.40 11.28 -0.08
N TYR A 530 14.51 11.20 -0.83
CA TYR A 530 15.77 11.83 -0.47
C TYR A 530 16.14 12.93 -1.46
N LEU A 531 16.44 14.11 -0.91
CA LEU A 531 16.81 15.31 -1.65
C LEU A 531 18.21 15.85 -1.26
N ARG A 532 18.90 15.18 -0.30
CA ARG A 532 20.21 15.61 0.20
C ARG A 532 21.27 15.71 -0.89
N ALA A 533 22.13 16.72 -0.80
CA ALA A 533 23.15 17.01 -1.83
C ALA A 533 24.19 15.90 -2.01
N SER A 534 24.36 15.01 -1.02
CA SER A 534 25.26 13.85 -1.12
C SER A 534 24.75 12.74 -2.06
N MET A 535 23.45 12.77 -2.43
CA MET A 535 22.86 11.84 -3.39
C MET A 535 22.91 12.47 -4.81
N PRO A 536 23.23 11.69 -5.88
CA PRO A 536 23.13 12.18 -7.25
C PRO A 536 21.76 12.78 -7.54
N LEU A 537 21.71 13.88 -8.29
CA LEU A 537 20.46 14.57 -8.59
C LEU A 537 19.48 13.67 -9.35
N GLU A 538 19.99 12.89 -10.30
CA GLU A 538 19.22 11.94 -11.10
C GLU A 538 18.53 10.88 -10.24
N HIS A 539 19.20 10.40 -9.17
CA HIS A 539 18.62 9.44 -8.25
C HIS A 539 17.51 10.07 -7.39
N SER A 540 17.67 11.35 -7.00
CA SER A 540 16.60 12.09 -6.32
C SER A 540 15.38 12.26 -7.25
N LEU A 541 15.60 12.65 -8.51
CA LEU A 541 14.55 12.76 -9.53
C LEU A 541 13.87 11.42 -9.77
N LEU A 542 14.64 10.33 -9.87
CA LEU A 542 14.14 8.98 -10.08
C LEU A 542 13.15 8.54 -8.97
N LEU A 543 13.58 8.62 -7.69
CA LEU A 543 12.75 8.23 -6.56
C LEU A 543 11.55 9.16 -6.37
N CYS A 544 11.78 10.49 -6.38
CA CYS A 544 10.72 11.49 -6.22
C CYS A 544 9.66 11.38 -7.32
N SER A 545 10.08 11.15 -8.57
CA SER A 545 9.15 10.99 -9.68
C SER A 545 8.32 9.72 -9.55
N TRP A 546 8.94 8.62 -9.12
CA TRP A 546 8.21 7.38 -8.93
C TRP A 546 7.16 7.49 -7.82
N VAL A 547 7.54 8.02 -6.64
CA VAL A 547 6.63 8.20 -5.51
C VAL A 547 5.46 9.12 -5.88
N ALA A 548 5.76 10.29 -6.46
CA ALA A 548 4.73 11.27 -6.77
C ALA A 548 3.84 10.89 -7.95
N LEU A 549 4.35 10.17 -8.97
CA LEU A 549 3.53 9.69 -10.09
C LEU A 549 2.66 8.50 -9.68
N SER A 550 3.21 7.56 -8.90
CA SER A 550 2.44 6.41 -8.41
C SER A 550 1.38 6.82 -7.39
N GLY A 551 1.46 8.04 -6.84
CA GLY A 551 0.52 8.63 -5.89
C GLY A 551 0.69 8.13 -4.46
N GLN A 552 1.73 7.35 -4.17
CA GLN A 552 2.00 6.81 -2.85
C GLN A 552 2.33 7.91 -1.84
N LEU A 553 2.28 7.60 -0.54
CA LEU A 553 2.47 8.59 0.51
C LEU A 553 3.82 9.30 0.35
N THR A 554 3.79 10.60 0.08
CA THR A 554 5.00 11.42 -0.07
C THR A 554 5.44 11.92 1.29
N VAL A 555 6.59 11.42 1.75
CA VAL A 555 7.24 11.80 3.00
C VAL A 555 8.66 12.27 2.69
N MET A 556 9.07 13.39 3.25
CA MET A 556 10.44 13.90 3.22
C MET A 556 11.09 13.66 4.57
N SER A 557 12.42 13.55 4.61
CA SER A 557 13.13 13.35 5.89
C SER A 557 14.52 13.98 5.93
N ASP A 558 14.95 14.66 4.88
CA ASP A 558 16.22 15.39 4.89
C ASP A 558 16.14 16.69 5.69
N TRP A 559 17.27 17.22 6.15
CA TRP A 559 17.32 18.56 6.73
C TRP A 559 17.12 19.60 5.63
N LEU A 560 15.88 20.01 5.42
CA LEU A 560 15.44 20.83 4.29
C LEU A 560 16.00 22.25 4.28
N PRO A 561 16.30 22.93 5.43
CA PRO A 561 16.84 24.28 5.41
C PRO A 561 18.18 24.45 4.67
N ASP A 562 18.99 23.39 4.60
CA ASP A 562 20.31 23.42 3.97
C ASP A 562 20.31 22.95 2.50
N LEU A 563 19.13 22.60 1.94
CA LEU A 563 19.06 22.08 0.58
C LEU A 563 19.25 23.20 -0.47
N PRO A 564 20.00 22.91 -1.55
CA PRO A 564 20.06 23.81 -2.72
C PRO A 564 18.68 24.04 -3.33
N GLU A 565 18.45 25.21 -3.92
CA GLU A 565 17.15 25.59 -4.51
C GLU A 565 16.66 24.62 -5.57
N GLU A 566 17.55 24.03 -6.39
CA GLU A 566 17.18 23.01 -7.38
C GLU A 566 16.55 21.77 -6.76
N ARG A 567 16.99 21.39 -5.55
CA ARG A 567 16.44 20.23 -4.81
C ARG A 567 15.14 20.59 -4.08
N LEU A 568 15.05 21.82 -3.58
CA LEU A 568 13.79 22.36 -3.06
C LEU A 568 12.73 22.49 -4.16
N ASP A 569 13.13 22.82 -5.41
CA ASP A 569 12.20 22.82 -6.54
C ASP A 569 11.63 21.42 -6.82
N ILE A 570 12.44 20.37 -6.73
CA ILE A 570 11.91 18.99 -6.81
C ILE A 570 10.84 18.76 -5.73
N ALA A 571 11.11 19.14 -4.47
CA ALA A 571 10.13 19.03 -3.38
C ALA A 571 8.82 19.76 -3.70
N LYS A 572 8.89 20.95 -4.27
CA LYS A 572 7.72 21.74 -4.68
C LYS A 572 6.91 21.02 -5.78
N ARG A 573 7.58 20.34 -6.72
CA ARG A 573 6.94 19.68 -7.89
C ARG A 573 6.33 18.32 -7.59
N ILE A 574 6.61 17.71 -6.45
CA ILE A 574 6.02 16.44 -6.03
C ILE A 574 4.90 16.61 -4.98
N LEU A 575 4.59 17.84 -4.59
CA LEU A 575 3.53 18.19 -3.62
C LEU A 575 2.34 18.88 -4.31
N PRO A 576 1.10 18.56 -3.86
CA PRO A 576 0.69 17.58 -2.87
C PRO A 576 0.54 16.17 -3.46
N ASN A 577 0.26 15.17 -2.62
CA ASN A 577 -0.26 13.89 -3.11
C ASN A 577 -1.57 14.08 -3.87
N HIS A 578 -1.72 13.40 -5.01
CA HIS A 578 -2.88 13.57 -5.91
C HIS A 578 -4.06 12.64 -5.58
N GLY A 579 -3.85 11.58 -4.79
CA GLY A 579 -4.90 10.65 -4.38
C GLY A 579 -5.47 9.75 -5.49
N LEU A 580 -4.90 9.79 -6.70
CA LEU A 580 -5.27 8.93 -7.81
C LEU A 580 -4.45 7.63 -7.81
N LYS A 581 -4.87 6.65 -8.60
CA LYS A 581 -4.30 5.30 -8.66
C LYS A 581 -3.56 5.11 -9.97
N ALA A 582 -2.24 5.21 -9.95
CA ALA A 582 -1.42 4.88 -11.11
C ALA A 582 -1.25 3.36 -11.26
N ARG A 583 -0.94 2.92 -12.46
CA ARG A 583 -0.81 1.51 -12.83
C ARG A 583 0.55 1.22 -13.47
N PRO A 584 1.30 0.17 -13.05
CA PRO A 584 2.49 -0.27 -13.76
C PRO A 584 2.08 -0.90 -15.11
N VAL A 585 2.77 -0.53 -16.18
CA VAL A 585 2.48 -1.01 -17.54
C VAL A 585 3.05 -2.41 -17.76
N ASP A 586 4.25 -2.66 -17.27
CA ASP A 586 5.10 -3.83 -17.51
C ASP A 586 5.23 -4.76 -16.28
N LEU A 587 4.17 -4.82 -15.46
CA LEU A 587 4.14 -5.51 -14.17
C LEU A 587 4.56 -6.99 -14.23
N PHE A 588 4.27 -7.69 -15.33
CA PHE A 588 4.61 -9.10 -15.52
C PHE A 588 5.83 -9.31 -16.44
N GLU A 589 6.40 -8.22 -16.96
CA GLU A 589 7.60 -8.25 -17.83
C GLU A 589 8.88 -8.09 -16.99
N HIS A 590 8.83 -7.27 -15.92
CA HIS A 590 9.97 -6.93 -15.06
C HIS A 590 9.63 -7.09 -13.58
N ASP A 591 10.55 -7.64 -12.79
CA ASP A 591 10.41 -7.73 -11.32
C ASP A 591 10.33 -6.34 -10.65
N LEU A 592 11.01 -5.35 -11.24
CA LEU A 592 10.86 -3.94 -10.91
C LEU A 592 10.37 -3.20 -12.18
N PRO A 593 9.08 -2.86 -12.26
CA PRO A 593 8.50 -2.19 -13.41
C PRO A 593 9.22 -0.90 -13.79
N GLN A 594 9.42 -0.71 -15.10
CA GLN A 594 10.10 0.43 -15.68
C GLN A 594 9.13 1.50 -16.21
N VAL A 595 7.86 1.14 -16.43
CA VAL A 595 6.88 2.04 -17.02
C VAL A 595 5.60 2.07 -16.19
N TRP A 596 5.15 3.28 -15.88
CA TRP A 596 3.91 3.54 -15.16
C TRP A 596 3.04 4.52 -15.92
N ILE A 597 1.72 4.38 -15.78
CA ILE A 597 0.73 5.34 -16.29
C ILE A 597 -0.16 5.84 -15.16
N LEU A 598 -0.34 7.17 -15.12
CA LEU A 598 -1.37 7.83 -14.34
C LEU A 598 -2.39 8.43 -15.30
N THR A 599 -3.66 8.05 -15.17
CA THR A 599 -4.77 8.60 -15.95
C THR A 599 -5.73 9.35 -15.05
N ASP A 600 -6.09 10.57 -15.43
CA ASP A 600 -7.15 11.35 -14.82
C ASP A 600 -8.23 11.72 -15.82
N THR A 601 -9.49 11.69 -15.38
CA THR A 601 -10.68 12.08 -16.14
C THR A 601 -11.60 13.03 -15.37
N GLN A 602 -11.21 13.44 -14.15
CA GLN A 602 -12.07 14.18 -13.23
C GLN A 602 -12.33 15.62 -13.69
N SER A 603 -11.39 16.24 -14.38
CA SER A 603 -11.56 17.58 -14.95
C SER A 603 -12.46 17.65 -16.18
N GLY A 604 -13.07 16.54 -16.62
CA GLY A 604 -13.82 16.41 -17.87
C GLY A 604 -12.91 16.23 -19.10
N VAL A 605 -11.61 16.34 -18.95
CA VAL A 605 -10.59 16.13 -19.98
C VAL A 605 -9.67 15.02 -19.54
N ARG A 606 -9.52 13.97 -20.38
CA ARG A 606 -8.57 12.90 -20.07
C ARG A 606 -7.13 13.41 -20.19
N ARG A 607 -6.35 13.14 -19.13
CA ARG A 607 -4.91 13.43 -19.03
C ARG A 607 -4.17 12.15 -18.69
N ASP A 608 -3.18 11.81 -19.48
CA ASP A 608 -2.32 10.66 -19.24
C ASP A 608 -0.89 11.15 -19.00
N VAL A 609 -0.27 10.67 -17.90
CA VAL A 609 1.13 10.95 -17.58
C VAL A 609 1.86 9.62 -17.41
N LEU A 610 2.93 9.46 -18.16
CA LEU A 610 3.78 8.27 -18.19
C LEU A 610 5.06 8.52 -17.41
N GLY A 611 5.44 7.59 -16.55
CA GLY A 611 6.77 7.55 -15.93
C GLY A 611 7.59 6.44 -16.57
N PHE A 612 8.79 6.77 -17.02
CA PHE A 612 9.79 5.83 -17.51
C PHE A 612 10.98 5.86 -16.59
N TYR A 613 11.44 4.68 -16.10
CA TYR A 613 12.45 4.55 -15.07
C TYR A 613 13.55 3.57 -15.50
N ASN A 614 14.78 4.04 -15.53
CA ASN A 614 15.96 3.18 -15.69
C ASN A 614 16.59 2.93 -14.31
N TRP A 615 16.30 1.78 -13.73
CA TRP A 615 16.81 1.37 -12.43
C TRP A 615 18.24 0.82 -12.46
N ASP A 616 18.88 0.76 -13.63
CA ASP A 616 20.26 0.32 -13.80
C ASP A 616 21.23 1.52 -13.69
N GLU A 617 22.19 1.44 -12.76
CA GLU A 617 23.24 2.47 -12.58
C GLU A 617 24.40 2.36 -13.57
N LYS A 618 24.42 1.31 -14.38
CA LYS A 618 25.60 0.97 -15.22
C LYS A 618 25.33 1.20 -16.69
N GLN A 619 24.09 1.03 -17.15
CA GLN A 619 23.74 1.02 -18.56
C GLN A 619 22.61 1.98 -18.88
N ASP A 620 22.76 2.72 -19.97
CA ASP A 620 21.68 3.45 -20.59
C ASP A 620 20.71 2.47 -21.23
N THR A 621 19.43 2.85 -21.35
CA THR A 621 18.41 2.01 -21.98
C THR A 621 17.48 2.83 -22.87
N THR A 622 16.83 2.16 -23.82
CA THR A 622 15.70 2.74 -24.56
C THR A 622 14.49 1.83 -24.38
N ILE A 623 13.41 2.41 -23.90
CA ILE A 623 12.15 1.71 -23.64
C ILE A 623 11.16 2.12 -24.70
N THR A 624 10.55 1.13 -25.37
CA THR A 624 9.58 1.35 -26.46
C THR A 624 8.31 0.55 -26.20
N TYR A 625 7.17 1.23 -26.19
CA TYR A 625 5.85 0.60 -26.11
C TYR A 625 4.86 1.22 -27.09
N THR A 626 3.93 0.40 -27.59
CA THR A 626 2.79 0.89 -28.37
C THR A 626 1.83 1.69 -27.51
N ALA A 627 1.10 2.62 -28.13
CA ALA A 627 0.08 3.42 -27.42
C ALA A 627 -0.96 2.53 -26.71
N GLU A 628 -1.36 1.43 -27.33
CA GLU A 628 -2.27 0.43 -26.75
C GLU A 628 -1.68 -0.22 -25.49
N LYS A 629 -0.43 -0.73 -25.56
CA LYS A 629 0.25 -1.33 -24.38
C LYS A 629 0.44 -0.33 -23.24
N LEU A 630 0.64 0.95 -23.54
CA LEU A 630 0.70 2.03 -22.57
C LEU A 630 -0.67 2.33 -21.93
N GLY A 631 -1.79 1.89 -22.53
CA GLY A 631 -3.15 2.18 -22.07
C GLY A 631 -3.67 3.54 -22.50
N LEU A 632 -3.06 4.16 -23.52
CA LEU A 632 -3.52 5.41 -24.09
C LEU A 632 -4.83 5.21 -24.89
N PRO A 633 -5.68 6.24 -24.99
CA PRO A 633 -6.89 6.14 -25.81
C PRO A 633 -6.53 5.94 -27.28
N ASP A 634 -7.40 5.23 -28.05
CA ASP A 634 -7.19 5.05 -29.47
C ASP A 634 -7.23 6.40 -30.21
N ALA A 635 -6.13 6.74 -30.87
CA ALA A 635 -5.98 7.95 -31.63
C ALA A 635 -4.88 7.79 -32.71
N PRO A 636 -4.99 8.49 -33.85
CA PRO A 636 -3.99 8.37 -34.91
C PRO A 636 -2.63 8.98 -34.54
N ARG A 637 -2.63 10.02 -33.72
CA ARG A 637 -1.42 10.73 -33.28
C ARG A 637 -1.57 11.29 -31.89
N TYR A 638 -0.42 11.41 -31.18
CA TYR A 638 -0.33 11.91 -29.81
C TYR A 638 0.76 12.98 -29.72
N ALA A 639 0.50 14.03 -28.93
CA ALA A 639 1.52 14.99 -28.50
C ALA A 639 2.12 14.54 -27.17
N ALA A 640 3.42 14.77 -26.96
CA ALA A 640 4.14 14.38 -25.75
C ALA A 640 5.06 15.50 -25.24
N PHE A 641 5.16 15.64 -23.91
CA PHE A 641 5.99 16.64 -23.24
C PHE A 641 6.71 16.05 -22.02
N ASP A 642 8.05 16.20 -21.97
CA ASP A 642 8.88 15.78 -20.85
C ASP A 642 8.93 16.87 -19.78
N PHE A 643 8.54 16.52 -18.55
CA PHE A 643 8.43 17.45 -17.43
C PHE A 643 9.79 18.01 -16.97
N TRP A 644 10.75 17.11 -16.68
CA TRP A 644 12.04 17.51 -16.11
C TRP A 644 12.98 18.15 -17.14
N GLU A 645 12.96 17.65 -18.38
CA GLU A 645 13.70 18.29 -19.49
C GLU A 645 13.05 19.59 -19.96
N LYS A 646 11.80 19.86 -19.53
CA LYS A 646 11.00 21.03 -19.93
C LYS A 646 10.89 21.16 -21.46
N LYS A 647 10.76 20.02 -22.14
CA LYS A 647 10.86 19.90 -23.59
C LYS A 647 9.70 19.12 -24.20
N SER A 648 9.18 19.65 -25.32
CA SER A 648 8.28 18.90 -26.18
C SER A 648 9.05 17.75 -26.87
N LEU A 649 8.45 16.56 -26.86
CA LEU A 649 8.94 15.38 -27.61
C LEU A 649 8.32 15.31 -29.01
N GLY A 650 7.50 16.31 -29.38
CA GLY A 650 6.80 16.34 -30.66
C GLY A 650 5.58 15.41 -30.68
N VAL A 651 5.30 14.91 -31.87
CA VAL A 651 4.13 14.05 -32.16
C VAL A 651 4.60 12.65 -32.53
N PHE A 652 3.97 11.63 -31.96
CA PHE A 652 4.18 10.23 -32.34
C PHE A 652 2.86 9.57 -32.78
N GLU A 653 2.92 8.45 -33.48
CA GLU A 653 1.75 7.78 -34.02
C GLU A 653 1.43 6.46 -33.30
N LYS A 654 2.25 5.44 -33.48
CA LYS A 654 1.95 4.08 -33.02
C LYS A 654 2.64 3.69 -31.71
N GLU A 655 3.86 4.18 -31.55
CA GLU A 655 4.71 3.79 -30.42
C GLU A 655 5.51 4.98 -29.90
N LEU A 656 5.80 4.97 -28.61
CA LEU A 656 6.65 5.94 -27.93
C LEU A 656 7.95 5.26 -27.52
N SER A 657 9.07 5.78 -28.01
CA SER A 657 10.43 5.36 -27.65
C SER A 657 11.08 6.43 -26.78
N VAL A 658 11.57 6.03 -25.59
CA VAL A 658 12.19 6.94 -24.63
C VAL A 658 13.58 6.43 -24.27
N SER A 659 14.60 7.23 -24.57
CA SER A 659 15.98 6.95 -24.18
C SER A 659 16.26 7.51 -22.78
N LEU A 660 16.83 6.68 -21.93
CA LEU A 660 17.07 6.96 -20.51
C LEU A 660 18.55 6.69 -20.18
N PRO A 661 19.29 7.70 -19.72
CA PRO A 661 20.56 7.46 -19.07
C PRO A 661 20.43 6.50 -17.90
N LYS A 662 21.52 5.88 -17.51
CA LYS A 662 21.58 5.03 -16.31
C LYS A 662 21.11 5.78 -15.06
N GLY A 663 20.37 5.10 -14.19
CA GLY A 663 19.89 5.66 -12.92
C GLY A 663 18.99 6.90 -13.08
N SER A 664 18.23 7.01 -14.16
CA SER A 664 17.44 8.19 -14.47
C SER A 664 15.97 7.88 -14.80
N CYS A 665 15.15 8.90 -14.91
CA CYS A 665 13.75 8.80 -15.30
C CYS A 665 13.34 9.87 -16.31
N ARG A 666 12.16 9.65 -16.93
CA ARG A 666 11.40 10.67 -17.68
C ARG A 666 9.95 10.64 -17.22
N VAL A 667 9.35 11.82 -17.09
CA VAL A 667 7.92 11.95 -16.76
C VAL A 667 7.24 12.72 -17.88
N ILE A 668 6.40 12.03 -18.64
CA ILE A 668 5.92 12.47 -19.93
C ILE A 668 4.39 12.60 -19.92
N ALA A 669 3.87 13.81 -20.12
CA ALA A 669 2.47 14.02 -20.41
C ALA A 669 2.17 13.61 -21.85
N VAL A 670 1.06 12.90 -22.06
CA VAL A 670 0.63 12.46 -23.38
C VAL A 670 -0.86 12.76 -23.57
N ARG A 671 -1.23 13.35 -24.71
CA ARG A 671 -2.62 13.54 -25.11
C ARG A 671 -2.78 13.25 -26.61
N PRO A 672 -3.95 12.74 -27.05
CA PRO A 672 -4.30 12.74 -28.47
C PRO A 672 -4.12 14.12 -29.09
N LEU A 673 -3.59 14.18 -30.29
CA LEU A 673 -3.45 15.43 -31.03
C LEU A 673 -4.84 15.85 -31.53
N LEU A 674 -5.30 17.02 -31.10
CA LEU A 674 -6.57 17.61 -31.48
C LEU A 674 -6.40 18.55 -32.69
N ASP A 675 -7.52 18.95 -33.30
CA ASP A 675 -7.57 19.91 -34.41
C ASP A 675 -7.63 21.38 -33.95
N HIS A 676 -7.61 21.59 -32.64
CA HIS A 676 -7.63 22.89 -31.99
C HIS A 676 -6.58 22.96 -30.86
N PRO A 677 -6.21 24.17 -30.39
CA PRO A 677 -5.30 24.32 -29.25
C PRO A 677 -5.80 23.66 -27.97
N PHE A 678 -4.88 23.05 -27.21
CA PHE A 678 -5.17 22.38 -25.94
C PHE A 678 -3.97 22.37 -25.00
N VAL A 679 -4.22 22.30 -23.67
CA VAL A 679 -3.15 22.20 -22.66
C VAL A 679 -2.61 20.77 -22.63
N LEU A 680 -1.32 20.61 -22.92
CA LEU A 680 -0.63 19.32 -22.81
C LEU A 680 -0.01 19.11 -21.43
N SER A 681 0.59 20.14 -20.86
CA SER A 681 1.40 20.05 -19.64
C SER A 681 1.36 21.36 -18.85
N THR A 682 1.77 21.30 -17.58
CA THR A 682 2.05 22.46 -16.72
C THR A 682 3.37 22.26 -15.98
N ASN A 683 3.90 23.32 -15.35
CA ASN A 683 5.11 23.23 -14.53
C ASN A 683 4.84 23.04 -13.03
N ARG A 684 3.57 23.07 -12.58
CA ARG A 684 3.22 23.12 -11.15
C ARG A 684 3.53 21.82 -10.42
N HIS A 685 3.19 20.68 -11.04
CA HIS A 685 3.37 19.36 -10.46
C HIS A 685 3.79 18.37 -11.54
N ILE A 686 4.51 17.32 -11.15
CA ILE A 686 5.00 16.32 -12.12
C ILE A 686 3.88 15.59 -12.88
N THR A 687 2.66 15.60 -12.33
CA THR A 687 1.46 15.06 -13.02
C THR A 687 0.88 16.01 -14.07
N GLN A 688 1.54 17.12 -14.35
CA GLN A 688 1.40 17.95 -15.56
C GLN A 688 -0.05 18.37 -15.88
N GLY A 689 -0.69 18.98 -14.90
CA GLY A 689 -2.06 19.51 -15.00
C GLY A 689 -3.11 18.71 -14.25
N ILE A 690 -2.83 17.47 -13.80
CA ILE A 690 -3.79 16.66 -13.04
C ILE A 690 -4.09 17.27 -11.67
N VAL A 691 -3.07 17.78 -10.97
CA VAL A 691 -3.24 18.36 -9.63
C VAL A 691 -3.78 19.80 -9.67
N ASP A 692 -3.41 20.54 -10.70
CA ASP A 692 -3.51 21.99 -10.72
C ASP A 692 -4.58 22.54 -11.66
N ILE A 693 -4.90 21.88 -12.79
CA ILE A 693 -5.96 22.33 -13.69
C ILE A 693 -7.31 21.83 -13.16
N THR A 694 -8.21 22.75 -12.83
CA THR A 694 -9.56 22.43 -12.33
C THR A 694 -10.61 22.45 -13.42
N SER A 695 -10.37 23.18 -14.52
CA SER A 695 -11.21 23.14 -15.72
C SER A 695 -10.41 23.48 -16.98
N GLU A 696 -10.80 22.92 -18.12
CA GLU A 696 -10.29 23.25 -19.47
C GLU A 696 -11.44 23.11 -20.46
N ASN A 697 -11.63 24.13 -21.29
CA ASN A 697 -12.68 24.15 -22.30
C ASN A 697 -12.22 24.84 -23.58
N TRP A 698 -12.59 24.31 -24.75
CA TRP A 698 -12.41 24.93 -26.04
C TRP A 698 -13.75 25.43 -26.57
N ASP A 699 -13.84 26.75 -26.83
CA ASP A 699 -14.98 27.36 -27.53
C ASP A 699 -14.62 27.56 -29.02
N SER A 700 -15.20 26.73 -29.87
CA SER A 700 -14.95 26.77 -31.32
C SER A 700 -15.57 28.00 -32.02
N ALA A 701 -16.61 28.62 -31.43
CA ALA A 701 -17.23 29.82 -31.98
C ALA A 701 -16.40 31.07 -31.67
N ALA A 702 -15.82 31.16 -30.49
CA ALA A 702 -14.96 32.23 -30.03
C ALA A 702 -13.47 32.00 -30.34
N ASN A 703 -13.09 30.79 -30.80
CA ASN A 703 -11.70 30.33 -30.92
C ASN A 703 -10.88 30.56 -29.64
N THR A 704 -11.48 30.22 -28.51
CA THR A 704 -10.90 30.51 -27.19
C THR A 704 -10.69 29.21 -26.41
N LEU A 705 -9.50 29.02 -25.88
CA LEU A 705 -9.17 28.03 -24.87
C LEU A 705 -9.23 28.70 -23.50
N SER A 706 -10.13 28.23 -22.65
CA SER A 706 -10.34 28.77 -21.31
C SER A 706 -10.17 27.71 -20.24
N GLY A 707 -9.86 28.14 -19.02
CA GLY A 707 -9.74 27.22 -17.89
C GLY A 707 -9.47 27.89 -16.56
N SER A 708 -9.32 27.03 -15.54
CA SER A 708 -8.94 27.45 -14.18
C SER A 708 -7.81 26.59 -13.67
N SER A 709 -6.89 27.21 -12.93
CA SER A 709 -5.71 26.52 -12.37
C SER A 709 -5.41 26.98 -10.96
N LYS A 710 -5.01 26.04 -10.09
CA LYS A 710 -4.51 26.31 -8.73
C LYS A 710 -3.07 26.77 -8.81
N ILE A 711 -2.81 28.04 -8.49
CA ILE A 711 -1.51 28.67 -8.53
C ILE A 711 -1.01 28.92 -7.12
N VAL A 712 0.29 28.77 -6.92
CA VAL A 712 0.96 29.05 -5.64
C VAL A 712 1.59 30.45 -5.69
N GLU A 713 1.43 31.21 -4.60
CA GLU A 713 2.03 32.52 -4.41
C GLU A 713 3.54 32.50 -4.70
N GLY A 714 3.99 33.46 -5.53
CA GLY A 714 5.41 33.62 -5.85
C GLY A 714 6.02 32.55 -6.78
N ASP A 715 5.25 31.48 -7.13
CA ASP A 715 5.70 30.45 -8.09
C ASP A 715 5.11 30.74 -9.48
N PRO A 716 5.94 31.05 -10.50
CA PRO A 716 5.42 31.28 -11.85
C PRO A 716 4.78 30.02 -12.41
N TYR A 717 3.49 30.11 -12.72
CA TYR A 717 2.70 29.00 -13.27
C TYR A 717 2.74 29.01 -14.78
N GLU A 718 3.22 27.93 -15.41
CA GLU A 718 3.35 27.81 -16.86
C GLU A 718 2.39 26.77 -17.41
N LEU A 719 1.50 27.19 -18.31
CA LEU A 719 0.72 26.33 -19.20
C LEU A 719 1.53 26.05 -20.46
N ARG A 720 1.64 24.79 -20.84
CA ARG A 720 2.30 24.31 -22.06
C ARG A 720 1.23 23.76 -23.02
N ILE A 721 0.99 24.52 -24.07
CA ILE A 721 -0.17 24.33 -24.97
C ILE A 721 0.33 23.90 -26.34
N ILE A 722 -0.29 22.89 -26.90
CA ILE A 722 -0.08 22.52 -28.30
C ILE A 722 -1.00 23.38 -29.15
N VAL A 723 -0.42 24.01 -30.17
CA VAL A 723 -1.10 24.84 -31.19
C VAL A 723 -0.97 24.10 -32.51
N PRO A 724 -2.03 23.38 -32.97
CA PRO A 724 -1.99 22.67 -34.24
C PRO A 724 -1.80 23.62 -35.44
N ALA A 725 -1.33 23.05 -36.56
CA ALA A 725 -1.20 23.82 -37.82
C ALA A 725 -2.52 24.49 -38.20
N GLY A 726 -2.46 25.74 -38.70
CA GLY A 726 -3.63 26.56 -38.99
C GLY A 726 -4.16 27.40 -37.85
N TRP A 727 -3.44 27.42 -36.69
CA TRP A 727 -3.75 28.25 -35.55
C TRP A 727 -2.54 29.06 -35.06
N SER A 728 -2.78 30.27 -34.58
CA SER A 728 -1.81 31.09 -33.87
C SER A 728 -2.45 31.76 -32.66
N ALA A 729 -1.72 31.87 -31.55
CA ALA A 729 -2.18 32.57 -30.36
C ALA A 729 -2.31 34.08 -30.63
N ASP A 730 -3.36 34.69 -30.10
CA ASP A 730 -3.64 36.12 -30.26
C ASP A 730 -3.50 36.87 -28.93
N THR A 731 -4.30 36.54 -27.92
CA THR A 731 -4.26 37.18 -26.61
C THR A 731 -4.36 36.20 -25.49
N ILE A 732 -3.79 36.55 -24.31
CA ILE A 732 -4.02 35.89 -23.04
C ILE A 732 -4.60 36.88 -22.04
N LYS A 733 -5.58 36.45 -21.25
CA LYS A 733 -6.17 37.27 -20.15
C LYS A 733 -6.34 36.40 -18.93
N SER A 734 -6.25 37.00 -17.77
CA SER A 734 -6.72 36.46 -16.51
C SER A 734 -7.87 37.28 -15.99
N GLU A 735 -8.97 36.66 -15.60
CA GLU A 735 -10.09 37.33 -14.95
C GLU A 735 -9.84 37.53 -13.43
N THR A 736 -8.78 36.90 -12.90
CA THR A 736 -8.45 36.99 -11.48
C THR A 736 -7.72 38.32 -11.22
N PRO A 737 -8.18 39.14 -10.27
CA PRO A 737 -7.54 40.43 -9.94
C PRO A 737 -6.05 40.25 -9.60
N ASP A 738 -5.24 41.23 -10.00
CA ASP A 738 -3.80 41.31 -9.74
C ASP A 738 -2.95 40.16 -10.29
N CYS A 739 -3.55 39.26 -11.08
CA CYS A 739 -2.85 38.19 -11.77
C CYS A 739 -2.30 38.72 -13.12
N SER A 740 -0.99 38.63 -13.32
CA SER A 740 -0.37 38.97 -14.61
C SER A 740 -0.27 37.70 -15.49
N ALA A 741 -0.45 37.92 -16.81
CA ALA A 741 -0.38 36.87 -17.81
C ALA A 741 0.53 37.30 -18.96
N ALA A 742 1.41 36.41 -19.43
CA ALA A 742 2.26 36.59 -20.59
C ALA A 742 2.33 35.26 -21.39
N MET A 743 2.53 35.37 -22.69
CA MET A 743 2.65 34.17 -23.53
C MET A 743 3.74 34.35 -24.60
N THR A 744 4.32 33.22 -25.01
CA THR A 744 5.26 33.11 -26.12
C THR A 744 4.97 31.87 -26.91
N GLN A 745 4.75 32.00 -28.22
CA GLN A 745 4.54 30.89 -29.15
C GLN A 745 5.79 30.66 -29.99
N THR A 746 6.20 29.41 -30.10
CA THR A 746 7.24 28.95 -31.02
C THR A 746 6.70 27.76 -31.78
N ASP A 747 6.55 27.88 -33.10
CA ASP A 747 5.96 26.87 -33.98
C ASP A 747 4.61 26.35 -33.44
N THR A 748 4.58 25.08 -33.05
CA THR A 748 3.38 24.39 -32.54
C THR A 748 3.27 24.39 -31.03
N GLU A 749 4.14 25.09 -30.30
CA GLU A 749 4.13 25.16 -28.83
C GLU A 749 3.87 26.58 -28.36
N LEU A 750 2.90 26.76 -27.47
CA LEU A 750 2.64 28.01 -26.76
C LEU A 750 2.91 27.81 -25.27
N ARG A 751 3.75 28.69 -24.71
CA ARG A 751 3.99 28.80 -23.26
C ARG A 751 3.26 30.02 -22.75
N ALA A 752 2.31 29.82 -21.84
CA ALA A 752 1.57 30.88 -21.17
C ALA A 752 1.92 30.87 -19.70
N VAL A 753 2.45 32.02 -19.19
CA VAL A 753 2.91 32.17 -17.82
C VAL A 753 1.94 33.06 -17.06
N LEU A 754 1.40 32.56 -15.95
CA LEU A 754 0.56 33.29 -15.02
C LEU A 754 1.32 33.53 -13.71
N ARG A 755 1.14 34.71 -13.10
CA ARG A 755 1.73 35.07 -11.82
C ARG A 755 0.66 35.69 -10.93
N SER A 756 0.41 35.04 -9.79
CA SER A 756 -0.54 35.52 -8.78
C SER A 756 0.20 36.01 -7.52
N PRO A 757 -0.19 37.12 -6.93
CA PRO A 757 0.37 37.60 -5.67
C PRO A 757 -0.09 36.80 -4.45
N THR A 758 -1.04 35.89 -4.62
CA THR A 758 -1.56 35.00 -3.57
C THR A 758 -1.79 33.59 -4.13
N SER A 759 -1.73 32.58 -3.28
CA SER A 759 -2.17 31.22 -3.64
C SER A 759 -3.68 31.22 -3.88
N ALA A 760 -4.08 30.93 -5.11
CA ALA A 760 -5.48 31.05 -5.55
C ALA A 760 -5.79 30.12 -6.73
N GLU A 761 -7.11 29.92 -6.95
CA GLU A 761 -7.61 29.40 -8.23
C GLU A 761 -7.74 30.56 -9.21
N VAL A 762 -6.98 30.51 -10.30
CA VAL A 762 -6.86 31.57 -11.31
C VAL A 762 -7.55 31.14 -12.59
N ARG A 763 -8.50 31.95 -13.08
CA ARG A 763 -9.13 31.79 -14.39
C ARG A 763 -8.28 32.43 -15.48
N TRP A 764 -8.21 31.78 -16.62
CA TRP A 764 -7.47 32.23 -17.79
C TRP A 764 -8.21 31.93 -19.08
N ASP A 765 -8.09 32.84 -20.06
CA ASP A 765 -8.60 32.74 -21.42
C ASP A 765 -7.49 33.06 -22.41
N ILE A 766 -7.35 32.22 -23.43
CA ILE A 766 -6.39 32.39 -24.50
C ILE A 766 -7.17 32.34 -25.83
N THR A 767 -7.12 33.45 -26.58
CA THR A 767 -7.77 33.52 -27.89
C THR A 767 -6.78 33.14 -28.99
N PHE A 768 -7.31 32.55 -30.04
CA PHE A 768 -6.54 32.09 -31.19
C PHE A 768 -7.15 32.62 -32.51
N LYS A 769 -6.29 32.75 -33.52
CA LYS A 769 -6.66 33.10 -34.90
C LYS A 769 -6.35 31.93 -35.83
N ARG A 770 -7.18 31.71 -36.81
CA ARG A 770 -6.85 30.81 -37.95
C ARG A 770 -5.83 31.50 -38.85
N THR A 771 -4.76 30.78 -39.22
CA THR A 771 -3.66 31.26 -40.09
C THR A 771 -3.74 30.65 -41.48
#